data_aa822d94a78a24142762dd484bcf1e82
#
_entry.id   aa822d94a78a24142762dd484bcf1e82
#
_cell.length_a   1.000
_cell.length_b   1.000
_cell.length_c   1.000
_cell.angle_alpha   90.00
_cell.angle_beta   90.00
_cell.angle_gamma   90.00
#
_symmetry.space_group_name_H-M   'P 1'
#
loop_
_entity.id
_entity.type
_entity.pdbx_description
1 polymer ?
#
loop_
_entity_poly.entity_id
_entity_poly.type
_entity_poly.pdbx_seq_one_letter_code
_entity_poly.pdbx_strand_id
1 'polypeptide(L)'
;MKEKLRYSFKNLGLCILCFTAASVHQRAFAQAQDSTFNKKALNDSARKAVKSSYGYQLPTAQLPVLFGTQRKDQILQSQAVISGNELLSFPVSQIEAGLYGKFAGLYINQTSAKPGDDAPSITLRGRTPLVLVDGVPRNLTNVDPEQIASVSVLKDALGTAMYGMRGGNGVILIETKRGSIAPRKISFTAQTAIQKQLNTPSFLNAADYSTLFNEALVNDGKQPIYTAEAIEKYRNGSDPIAYPNVDWYGTILKKKAAMQRYNLNFSGGNKTARYFVDLDYLNQDGFFVSDAKRNNYETNNSYKRYGFRTNIDADLTKNLLLSLNIFGRIRNGNEPGALDANLSGIRGSDLIYSSLLRTPNNAYPVLNPDGSFGGNQQFGYNLYGQVVGSGYRPSYNRNLGVDLSLKQKLDGVLDGLYIKGKGSFNTYYSELINRSKSFAVYEYLANPAGKPIINKYGTDGSQNNSSTIELTNRQIYAEMLAGYDQVFGKHEINASLNFNSDHLITGSDLSLNNNAIAGRFQYNYSKKYFVELVSSYMGMNRYPKNHQWGFFPAAGLGWDLSKEDFLKSMTALNQLKIRASYGKSGDNSGAGYFVYDQFYNSSGSVYFGSPATNNSSMVEAQLANPNITWESVHQLNLGLDIAAFQNKLQFSAEYYQNKYSDLLQQRGTNASAILGNTRPDENIGKRTYSGVELTAGFFEKTGHVNWFVNANVSFSKSRIDFIDEVIRPYDWMKRTGLPVGQPFGMVADGFFNNQAEIDNSAKIDGYKAVPGDIKYKDLNGDGVINVFDEQALGSTKPMVFYGLTAGFNYKGFEFSMVWNAVTNRNVYVMGAGTYEFQSVGVGGYGQAFTHHLDRWTPETAATATYPRLTVGTNVNNQRPSSFWLKNGSYLRLKNAELAYSLPQRWISFVKIDRARIFVNGTNLLTFTGLDRVDPEVIAWDYPNQRVFNLGINLQF
;
A
#
# COMPACT_ATOMS: atom_id res chain seq x y z
N MET A 1 -16.26 -35.58 -21.89
CA MET A 1 -16.24 -35.06 -20.50
C MET A 1 -15.83 -36.10 -19.44
N LYS A 2 -15.95 -37.40 -19.66
CA LYS A 2 -15.53 -38.47 -18.73
C LYS A 2 -14.02 -38.84 -18.80
N GLU A 3 -13.31 -38.54 -19.87
CA GLU A 3 -11.88 -38.89 -20.00
C GLU A 3 -10.92 -37.83 -19.41
N LYS A 4 -11.31 -36.55 -19.32
CA LYS A 4 -10.47 -35.51 -18.67
C LYS A 4 -10.42 -35.59 -17.16
N LEU A 5 -11.34 -36.26 -16.52
CA LEU A 5 -11.35 -36.50 -15.05
C LEU A 5 -10.43 -37.62 -14.58
N ARG A 6 -10.03 -38.53 -15.47
CA ARG A 6 -9.10 -39.64 -15.11
C ARG A 6 -7.63 -39.23 -15.07
N TYR A 7 -7.23 -38.17 -15.74
CA TYR A 7 -5.86 -37.65 -15.71
C TYR A 7 -5.54 -36.81 -14.46
N SER A 8 -6.55 -36.16 -13.87
CA SER A 8 -6.38 -35.34 -12.65
C SER A 8 -6.17 -36.14 -11.38
N PHE A 9 -6.71 -37.36 -11.30
CA PHE A 9 -6.62 -38.22 -10.12
C PHE A 9 -5.36 -39.08 -10.04
N LYS A 10 -4.67 -39.36 -11.16
CA LYS A 10 -3.41 -40.13 -11.14
C LYS A 10 -2.24 -39.31 -10.60
N ASN A 11 -2.23 -37.97 -10.77
CA ASN A 11 -1.16 -37.12 -10.26
C ASN A 11 -1.29 -36.76 -8.78
N LEU A 12 -2.51 -36.88 -8.21
CA LEU A 12 -2.72 -36.71 -6.76
C LEU A 12 -2.28 -37.96 -5.96
N GLY A 13 -2.36 -39.14 -6.58
CA GLY A 13 -1.91 -40.40 -5.98
C GLY A 13 -0.39 -40.49 -5.82
N LEU A 14 0.38 -39.82 -6.68
CA LEU A 14 1.84 -39.86 -6.61
C LEU A 14 2.42 -39.02 -5.46
N CYS A 15 1.75 -37.91 -5.09
CA CYS A 15 2.12 -37.10 -3.93
C CYS A 15 1.83 -37.78 -2.58
N ILE A 16 0.79 -38.62 -2.51
CA ILE A 16 0.44 -39.35 -1.28
C ILE A 16 1.37 -40.57 -1.07
N LEU A 17 1.84 -41.21 -2.15
CA LEU A 17 2.79 -42.30 -2.06
C LEU A 17 4.21 -41.86 -1.61
N CYS A 18 4.63 -40.65 -1.87
CA CYS A 18 5.89 -40.09 -1.33
C CYS A 18 5.82 -39.82 0.20
N PHE A 19 4.63 -39.57 0.77
CA PHE A 19 4.47 -39.41 2.22
C PHE A 19 4.38 -40.72 2.99
N THR A 20 3.92 -41.81 2.37
CA THR A 20 3.81 -43.13 3.03
C THR A 20 5.11 -43.94 2.98
N ALA A 21 6.01 -43.68 1.99
CA ALA A 21 7.32 -44.32 1.94
C ALA A 21 8.31 -43.81 3.01
N ALA A 22 8.11 -42.54 3.46
CA ALA A 22 8.93 -41.94 4.54
C ALA A 22 8.59 -42.49 5.94
N SER A 23 7.39 -43.03 6.15
CA SER A 23 6.93 -43.53 7.45
C SER A 23 7.34 -45.00 7.74
N VAL A 24 7.70 -45.79 6.73
CA VAL A 24 8.11 -47.22 6.90
C VAL A 24 9.61 -47.35 7.21
N HIS A 25 10.45 -46.38 6.78
CA HIS A 25 11.90 -46.41 7.08
C HIS A 25 12.27 -45.88 8.47
N GLN A 26 11.38 -45.21 9.19
CA GLN A 26 11.65 -44.67 10.53
C GLN A 26 11.58 -45.71 11.69
N ARG A 27 11.05 -46.91 11.45
CA ARG A 27 11.02 -47.96 12.50
C ARG A 27 12.28 -48.80 12.63
N ALA A 28 13.18 -48.75 11.66
CA ALA A 28 14.41 -49.54 11.67
C ALA A 28 15.64 -48.84 12.25
N PHE A 29 15.59 -47.51 12.48
CA PHE A 29 16.74 -46.71 13.00
C PHE A 29 16.62 -46.30 14.49
N ALA A 30 15.54 -46.71 15.18
CA ALA A 30 15.32 -46.31 16.56
C ALA A 30 15.94 -47.25 17.63
N GLN A 31 16.71 -48.26 17.23
CA GLN A 31 17.25 -49.26 18.16
C GLN A 31 18.78 -49.27 18.34
N ALA A 32 19.50 -48.33 17.82
CA ALA A 32 20.95 -48.26 18.05
C ALA A 32 21.41 -46.81 18.25
N GLN A 33 21.34 -46.34 19.47
CA GLN A 33 22.32 -45.45 20.13
C GLN A 33 21.78 -44.95 21.50
N ASP A 34 21.92 -45.77 22.49
CA ASP A 34 21.97 -45.37 23.88
C ASP A 34 23.45 -45.08 24.22
N SER A 35 23.84 -43.84 24.27
CA SER A 35 25.07 -43.36 24.91
C SER A 35 24.89 -41.97 25.44
N THR A 36 24.88 -41.88 26.73
CA THR A 36 24.93 -40.79 27.66
C THR A 36 25.51 -39.46 27.11
N PHE A 37 24.68 -38.61 26.51
CA PHE A 37 24.95 -37.18 26.33
C PHE A 37 24.15 -36.40 27.36
N ASN A 38 24.85 -35.49 28.07
CA ASN A 38 24.38 -34.78 29.26
C ASN A 38 23.09 -33.93 28.97
N LYS A 39 21.92 -34.52 29.19
CA LYS A 39 20.58 -33.91 29.03
C LYS A 39 20.38 -32.64 29.83
N LYS A 40 21.23 -32.33 30.80
CA LYS A 40 21.11 -31.16 31.68
C LYS A 40 21.64 -29.87 31.05
N ALA A 41 22.75 -29.94 30.29
CA ALA A 41 23.33 -28.77 29.61
C ALA A 41 22.54 -28.32 28.35
N LEU A 42 21.93 -29.24 27.62
CA LEU A 42 21.05 -28.95 26.50
C LEU A 42 19.69 -28.34 26.93
N ASN A 43 19.14 -28.79 28.07
CA ASN A 43 17.93 -28.21 28.63
C ASN A 43 18.09 -26.77 29.16
N ASP A 44 19.26 -26.45 29.71
CA ASP A 44 19.52 -25.07 30.24
C ASP A 44 19.81 -24.07 29.10
N SER A 45 20.43 -24.49 27.99
CA SER A 45 20.61 -23.66 26.81
C SER A 45 19.30 -23.46 26.05
N ALA A 46 18.49 -24.50 25.90
CA ALA A 46 17.16 -24.43 25.32
C ALA A 46 16.19 -23.63 26.20
N ARG A 47 16.26 -23.78 27.55
CA ARG A 47 15.45 -22.99 28.50
C ARG A 47 15.87 -21.52 28.55
N LYS A 48 17.12 -21.15 28.26
CA LYS A 48 17.55 -19.77 28.09
C LYS A 48 17.14 -19.16 26.75
N ALA A 49 17.03 -19.96 25.67
CA ALA A 49 16.55 -19.52 24.36
C ALA A 49 15.03 -19.32 24.26
N VAL A 50 14.24 -19.91 25.19
CA VAL A 50 12.76 -19.84 25.20
C VAL A 50 12.21 -18.57 25.87
N LYS A 51 13.07 -17.66 26.36
CA LYS A 51 12.64 -16.43 27.04
C LYS A 51 12.51 -15.25 26.07
N SER A 52 11.40 -15.15 25.40
CA SER A 52 10.75 -14.05 24.67
C SER A 52 10.50 -14.37 23.18
N SER A 53 9.35 -14.89 22.90
CA SER A 53 8.98 -15.20 21.51
C SER A 53 8.01 -14.19 20.87
N TYR A 54 7.51 -13.25 21.62
CA TYR A 54 6.71 -12.13 21.12
C TYR A 54 7.14 -10.87 21.86
N GLY A 55 7.66 -9.90 21.15
CA GLY A 55 8.18 -8.66 21.69
C GLY A 55 9.44 -8.24 20.94
N TYR A 56 9.81 -7.01 21.09
CA TYR A 56 11.02 -6.46 20.47
C TYR A 56 12.24 -7.34 20.78
N GLN A 57 12.88 -7.84 19.74
CA GLN A 57 14.16 -8.54 19.83
C GLN A 57 15.25 -7.61 19.33
N LEU A 58 16.36 -7.50 20.07
CA LEU A 58 17.56 -6.85 19.53
C LEU A 58 17.93 -7.53 18.22
N PRO A 59 18.25 -6.78 17.16
CA PRO A 59 18.67 -7.36 15.87
C PRO A 59 19.79 -8.39 16.10
N THR A 60 19.73 -9.48 15.35
CA THR A 60 20.75 -10.53 15.36
C THR A 60 22.15 -9.96 15.07
N ALA A 61 23.19 -10.64 15.50
CA ALA A 61 24.56 -10.22 15.20
C ALA A 61 24.86 -10.15 13.69
N GLN A 62 24.12 -10.90 12.89
CA GLN A 62 24.16 -10.91 11.42
C GLN A 62 22.89 -10.26 10.88
N LEU A 63 23.02 -9.28 10.00
CA LEU A 63 21.91 -8.60 9.32
C LEU A 63 21.88 -8.96 7.85
N PRO A 64 20.68 -9.12 7.24
CA PRO A 64 20.56 -9.35 5.82
C PRO A 64 21.03 -8.13 5.02
N VAL A 65 21.81 -8.40 4.00
CA VAL A 65 22.22 -7.43 2.98
C VAL A 65 22.00 -8.04 1.60
N LEU A 66 22.13 -7.25 0.55
CA LEU A 66 22.01 -7.81 -0.80
C LEU A 66 23.02 -8.94 -1.02
N PHE A 67 22.52 -10.07 -1.50
CA PHE A 67 23.27 -11.29 -1.81
C PHE A 67 24.00 -11.95 -0.63
N GLY A 68 23.65 -11.64 0.62
CA GLY A 68 24.27 -12.28 1.78
C GLY A 68 23.83 -11.72 3.12
N THR A 69 24.68 -11.90 4.12
CA THR A 69 24.54 -11.37 5.47
C THR A 69 25.81 -10.66 5.87
N GLN A 70 25.69 -9.69 6.79
CA GLN A 70 26.83 -8.95 7.30
C GLN A 70 26.67 -8.72 8.80
N ARG A 71 27.79 -8.68 9.54
CA ARG A 71 27.76 -8.37 10.97
C ARG A 71 27.28 -6.95 11.20
N LYS A 72 26.39 -6.76 12.19
CA LYS A 72 25.80 -5.45 12.54
C LYS A 72 26.87 -4.38 12.81
N ASP A 73 27.96 -4.75 13.51
CA ASP A 73 29.07 -3.83 13.84
C ASP A 73 29.87 -3.35 12.64
N GLN A 74 29.75 -4.02 11.48
CA GLN A 74 30.51 -3.74 10.25
C GLN A 74 29.70 -2.94 9.23
N ILE A 75 28.39 -2.86 9.35
CA ILE A 75 27.52 -2.19 8.36
C ILE A 75 27.88 -0.72 8.22
N LEU A 76 28.14 -0.29 7.00
CA LEU A 76 28.32 1.11 6.59
C LEU A 76 27.08 1.70 5.90
N GLN A 77 26.35 0.86 5.21
CA GLN A 77 25.14 1.26 4.49
C GLN A 77 24.03 1.76 5.42
N SER A 78 23.21 2.66 4.92
CA SER A 78 22.00 3.12 5.61
C SER A 78 20.95 2.00 5.58
N GLN A 79 20.82 1.30 6.73
CA GLN A 79 19.94 0.15 6.87
C GLN A 79 19.18 0.17 8.19
N ALA A 80 17.89 -0.18 8.13
CA ALA A 80 17.08 -0.47 9.30
C ALA A 80 16.47 -1.86 9.20
N VAL A 81 16.40 -2.60 10.31
CA VAL A 81 15.94 -4.00 10.34
C VAL A 81 14.99 -4.21 11.52
N ILE A 82 13.88 -4.91 11.25
CA ILE A 82 12.98 -5.42 12.30
C ILE A 82 12.85 -6.94 12.21
N SER A 83 12.54 -7.57 13.32
CA SER A 83 12.19 -8.99 13.37
C SER A 83 10.78 -9.22 12.82
N GLY A 84 10.56 -10.33 12.13
CA GLY A 84 9.22 -10.76 11.69
C GLY A 84 8.23 -10.92 12.87
N ASN A 85 8.72 -11.23 14.06
CA ASN A 85 7.86 -11.32 15.25
C ASN A 85 7.18 -9.99 15.63
N GLU A 86 7.78 -8.84 15.29
CA GLU A 86 7.18 -7.53 15.52
C GLU A 86 5.95 -7.24 14.65
N LEU A 87 5.76 -8.02 13.58
CA LEU A 87 4.62 -7.93 12.67
C LEU A 87 3.42 -8.73 13.17
N LEU A 88 3.62 -9.73 14.04
CA LEU A 88 2.59 -10.66 14.48
C LEU A 88 1.52 -10.03 15.38
N SER A 89 1.81 -8.88 15.99
CA SER A 89 0.85 -8.13 16.81
C SER A 89 -0.23 -7.42 16.00
N PHE A 90 -0.08 -7.33 14.66
CA PHE A 90 -1.02 -6.64 13.80
C PHE A 90 -2.05 -7.63 13.23
N PRO A 91 -3.36 -7.48 13.53
CA PRO A 91 -4.43 -8.27 12.91
C PRO A 91 -4.76 -7.73 11.52
N VAL A 92 -3.87 -7.91 10.56
CA VAL A 92 -3.96 -7.34 9.21
C VAL A 92 -3.97 -8.43 8.15
N SER A 93 -4.64 -8.14 7.02
CA SER A 93 -4.68 -8.99 5.82
C SER A 93 -3.38 -8.93 5.03
N GLN A 94 -2.72 -7.76 5.03
CA GLN A 94 -1.51 -7.46 4.25
C GLN A 94 -0.36 -7.03 5.15
N ILE A 95 0.86 -7.48 4.81
CA ILE A 95 2.07 -7.21 5.60
C ILE A 95 2.41 -5.73 5.69
N GLU A 96 2.14 -4.98 4.62
CA GLU A 96 2.43 -3.54 4.51
C GLU A 96 1.86 -2.77 5.70
N ALA A 97 0.67 -3.14 6.17
CA ALA A 97 0.04 -2.53 7.31
C ALA A 97 0.78 -2.80 8.65
N GLY A 98 1.57 -3.87 8.74
CA GLY A 98 2.42 -4.17 9.90
C GLY A 98 3.69 -3.31 9.99
N LEU A 99 4.04 -2.60 8.91
CA LEU A 99 5.27 -1.79 8.83
C LEU A 99 5.08 -0.34 9.30
N TYR A 100 3.85 0.10 9.60
CA TYR A 100 3.56 1.47 10.07
C TYR A 100 4.41 1.85 11.27
N GLY A 101 5.08 3.01 11.19
CA GLY A 101 5.86 3.58 12.28
C GLY A 101 7.11 2.80 12.69
N LYS A 102 7.52 1.76 11.92
CA LYS A 102 8.66 0.90 12.25
C LYS A 102 10.00 1.44 11.74
N PHE A 103 10.00 2.17 10.64
CA PHE A 103 11.23 2.59 9.96
C PHE A 103 11.26 4.09 9.71
N ALA A 104 12.38 4.74 10.06
CA ALA A 104 12.66 6.09 9.59
C ALA A 104 12.86 6.08 8.06
N GLY A 105 12.31 7.10 7.38
CA GLY A 105 12.35 7.23 5.92
C GLY A 105 11.25 6.49 5.17
N LEU A 106 10.53 5.56 5.82
CA LEU A 106 9.45 4.77 5.20
C LEU A 106 8.09 5.39 5.54
N TYR A 107 7.39 5.91 4.55
CA TYR A 107 6.03 6.41 4.68
C TYR A 107 5.04 5.40 4.09
N ILE A 108 3.99 5.12 4.84
CA ILE A 108 2.94 4.16 4.51
C ILE A 108 1.60 4.87 4.58
N ASN A 109 0.75 4.66 3.58
CA ASN A 109 -0.57 5.28 3.49
C ASN A 109 -1.59 4.27 2.97
N GLN A 110 -2.67 4.05 3.73
CA GLN A 110 -3.77 3.16 3.36
C GLN A 110 -4.94 3.96 2.83
N THR A 111 -5.18 3.90 1.52
CA THR A 111 -6.24 4.65 0.85
C THR A 111 -7.56 3.89 0.75
N SER A 112 -7.55 2.57 0.95
CA SER A 112 -8.73 1.70 0.92
C SER A 112 -8.59 0.57 1.93
N ALA A 113 -9.69 0.12 2.50
CA ALA A 113 -9.74 -1.11 3.29
C ALA A 113 -10.71 -2.15 2.70
N LYS A 114 -10.94 -2.11 1.39
CA LYS A 114 -11.75 -3.09 0.64
C LYS A 114 -11.15 -4.48 0.79
N PRO A 115 -11.91 -5.49 1.22
CA PRO A 115 -11.39 -6.84 1.39
C PRO A 115 -10.63 -7.35 0.16
N GLY A 116 -9.35 -7.71 0.35
CA GLY A 116 -8.46 -8.18 -0.72
C GLY A 116 -7.79 -7.09 -1.57
N ASP A 117 -8.19 -5.83 -1.45
CA ASP A 117 -7.61 -4.65 -2.08
C ASP A 117 -7.33 -3.56 -1.03
N ASP A 118 -6.78 -3.98 0.10
CA ASP A 118 -6.52 -3.17 1.30
C ASP A 118 -5.02 -2.99 1.58
N ALA A 119 -4.16 -3.26 0.59
CA ALA A 119 -2.72 -3.08 0.72
C ALA A 119 -2.35 -1.59 0.77
N PRO A 120 -1.69 -1.11 1.84
CA PRO A 120 -1.19 0.26 1.88
C PRO A 120 -0.11 0.52 0.83
N SER A 121 -0.08 1.72 0.30
CA SER A 121 1.04 2.20 -0.51
C SER A 121 2.26 2.50 0.36
N ILE A 122 3.45 2.20 -0.18
CA ILE A 122 4.73 2.38 0.52
C ILE A 122 5.62 3.31 -0.30
N THR A 123 6.20 4.31 0.37
CA THR A 123 7.27 5.12 -0.21
C THR A 123 8.46 5.21 0.75
N LEU A 124 9.66 5.08 0.21
CA LEU A 124 10.92 5.25 0.92
C LEU A 124 11.57 6.56 0.44
N ARG A 125 11.77 7.53 1.36
CA ARG A 125 12.31 8.85 1.02
C ARG A 125 11.58 9.52 -0.15
N GLY A 126 10.24 9.28 -0.26
CA GLY A 126 9.36 9.86 -1.28
C GLY A 126 9.26 9.10 -2.62
N ARG A 127 9.89 7.92 -2.76
CA ARG A 127 9.86 7.08 -3.97
C ARG A 127 9.45 5.64 -3.63
N THR A 128 8.90 4.90 -4.58
CA THR A 128 8.51 3.49 -4.39
C THR A 128 9.74 2.59 -4.42
N PRO A 129 10.06 1.85 -3.33
CA PRO A 129 11.24 0.99 -3.26
C PRO A 129 11.05 -0.32 -4.05
N LEU A 130 12.16 -0.94 -4.45
CA LEU A 130 12.18 -2.32 -4.93
C LEU A 130 11.94 -3.27 -3.75
N VAL A 131 11.12 -4.30 -3.95
CA VAL A 131 10.89 -5.35 -2.96
C VAL A 131 11.56 -6.65 -3.37
N LEU A 132 12.31 -7.24 -2.45
CA LEU A 132 12.96 -8.53 -2.61
C LEU A 132 12.47 -9.49 -1.52
N VAL A 133 12.06 -10.69 -1.92
CA VAL A 133 11.76 -11.78 -0.99
C VAL A 133 12.79 -12.88 -1.21
N ASP A 134 13.56 -13.19 -0.17
CA ASP A 134 14.70 -14.11 -0.22
C ASP A 134 15.67 -13.76 -1.39
N GLY A 135 15.87 -12.46 -1.66
CA GLY A 135 16.76 -11.93 -2.70
C GLY A 135 16.20 -11.95 -4.12
N VAL A 136 14.95 -12.35 -4.34
CA VAL A 136 14.28 -12.32 -5.67
C VAL A 136 13.26 -11.19 -5.71
N PRO A 137 13.20 -10.36 -6.77
CA PRO A 137 12.18 -9.32 -6.94
C PRO A 137 10.76 -9.91 -6.90
N ARG A 138 9.93 -9.47 -5.95
CA ARG A 138 8.55 -9.98 -5.74
C ARG A 138 7.67 -8.95 -5.07
N ASN A 139 6.35 -9.17 -5.15
CA ASN A 139 5.37 -8.36 -4.46
C ASN A 139 5.28 -8.72 -2.96
N LEU A 140 5.13 -7.72 -2.09
CA LEU A 140 4.90 -7.88 -0.65
C LEU A 140 3.66 -8.74 -0.36
N THR A 141 2.60 -8.56 -1.12
CA THR A 141 1.33 -9.29 -0.98
C THR A 141 1.46 -10.82 -1.10
N ASN A 142 2.64 -11.34 -1.48
CA ASN A 142 2.90 -12.78 -1.62
C ASN A 142 3.47 -13.43 -0.35
N VAL A 143 3.68 -12.67 0.73
CA VAL A 143 4.26 -13.16 1.98
C VAL A 143 3.31 -12.93 3.14
N ASP A 144 3.18 -13.90 4.04
CA ASP A 144 2.42 -13.77 5.28
C ASP A 144 3.34 -13.36 6.45
N PRO A 145 2.89 -12.52 7.42
CA PRO A 145 3.69 -12.17 8.59
C PRO A 145 4.28 -13.35 9.35
N GLU A 146 3.55 -14.49 9.45
CA GLU A 146 4.04 -15.72 10.12
C GLU A 146 5.21 -16.37 9.37
N GLN A 147 5.40 -16.09 8.08
CA GLN A 147 6.48 -16.61 7.25
C GLN A 147 7.78 -15.81 7.35
N ILE A 148 7.76 -14.61 7.98
CA ILE A 148 8.86 -13.65 7.94
C ILE A 148 9.81 -13.86 9.11
N ALA A 149 11.09 -13.91 8.80
CA ALA A 149 12.18 -13.86 9.78
C ALA A 149 12.58 -12.41 10.07
N SER A 150 12.79 -11.60 9.04
CA SER A 150 13.16 -10.19 9.15
C SER A 150 12.73 -9.38 7.95
N VAL A 151 12.55 -8.07 8.18
CA VAL A 151 12.39 -7.05 7.14
C VAL A 151 13.50 -6.04 7.29
N SER A 152 14.25 -5.82 6.21
CA SER A 152 15.33 -4.83 6.13
C SER A 152 15.00 -3.77 5.10
N VAL A 153 15.27 -2.50 5.43
CA VAL A 153 15.11 -1.38 4.50
C VAL A 153 16.49 -0.80 4.21
N LEU A 154 16.95 -0.92 2.95
CA LEU A 154 18.22 -0.41 2.45
C LEU A 154 17.96 0.92 1.75
N LYS A 155 18.62 2.00 2.17
CA LYS A 155 18.19 3.36 1.85
C LYS A 155 19.19 4.17 1.03
N ASP A 156 20.47 3.74 0.93
CA ASP A 156 21.54 4.45 0.23
C ASP A 156 22.14 3.64 -0.92
N ALA A 157 22.96 4.27 -1.76
CA ALA A 157 23.60 3.62 -2.90
C ALA A 157 24.52 2.48 -2.46
N LEU A 158 25.19 2.58 -1.31
CA LEU A 158 26.07 1.52 -0.81
C LEU A 158 25.30 0.23 -0.57
N GLY A 159 24.06 0.33 -0.04
CA GLY A 159 23.15 -0.80 0.15
C GLY A 159 22.46 -1.26 -1.13
N THR A 160 22.32 -0.43 -2.17
CA THR A 160 21.41 -0.72 -3.30
C THR A 160 22.07 -0.75 -4.68
N ALA A 161 23.30 -0.24 -4.84
CA ALA A 161 23.98 -0.13 -6.14
C ALA A 161 24.20 -1.50 -6.85
N MET A 162 24.21 -2.62 -6.10
CA MET A 162 24.26 -3.96 -6.70
C MET A 162 23.04 -4.30 -7.57
N TYR A 163 21.90 -3.59 -7.38
CA TYR A 163 20.71 -3.66 -8.23
C TYR A 163 20.66 -2.57 -9.31
N GLY A 164 21.73 -1.80 -9.48
CA GLY A 164 21.99 -0.87 -10.57
C GLY A 164 20.82 0.09 -10.84
N MET A 165 20.26 0.00 -12.06
CA MET A 165 19.11 0.83 -12.49
C MET A 165 17.78 0.47 -11.83
N ARG A 166 17.73 -0.47 -10.89
CA ARG A 166 16.53 -0.81 -10.10
C ARG A 166 16.67 -0.41 -8.63
N GLY A 167 17.85 0.03 -8.20
CA GLY A 167 18.19 0.31 -6.80
C GLY A 167 17.96 1.75 -6.35
N GLY A 168 17.71 2.69 -7.28
CA GLY A 168 17.71 4.12 -7.00
C GLY A 168 16.69 4.62 -5.99
N ASN A 169 15.59 3.91 -5.82
CA ASN A 169 14.50 4.25 -4.91
C ASN A 169 14.60 3.52 -3.55
N GLY A 170 15.72 2.81 -3.31
CA GLY A 170 15.89 1.96 -2.13
C GLY A 170 15.30 0.56 -2.30
N VAL A 171 15.58 -0.31 -1.32
CA VAL A 171 15.18 -1.72 -1.35
C VAL A 171 14.56 -2.14 -0.03
N ILE A 172 13.43 -2.85 -0.08
CA ILE A 172 12.86 -3.59 1.05
C ILE A 172 13.22 -5.07 0.85
N LEU A 173 14.06 -5.60 1.73
CA LEU A 173 14.50 -6.99 1.71
C LEU A 173 13.77 -7.78 2.79
N ILE A 174 13.05 -8.82 2.40
CA ILE A 174 12.34 -9.74 3.28
C ILE A 174 13.05 -11.08 3.26
N GLU A 175 13.45 -11.53 4.46
CA GLU A 175 13.95 -12.88 4.67
C GLU A 175 12.83 -13.73 5.28
N THR A 176 12.58 -14.91 4.71
CA THR A 176 11.58 -15.84 5.22
C THR A 176 12.17 -16.78 6.28
N LYS A 177 11.32 -17.28 7.18
CA LYS A 177 11.71 -18.21 8.24
C LYS A 177 12.25 -19.50 7.65
N ARG A 178 13.32 -20.04 8.26
CA ARG A 178 13.93 -21.33 7.92
C ARG A 178 13.94 -22.27 9.11
N GLY A 179 14.12 -23.54 8.84
CA GLY A 179 14.33 -24.53 9.89
C GLY A 179 15.64 -24.31 10.64
N SER A 180 15.70 -24.78 11.87
CA SER A 180 16.91 -24.77 12.71
C SER A 180 17.23 -26.18 13.20
N ILE A 181 18.45 -26.39 13.67
CA ILE A 181 18.85 -27.64 14.33
C ILE A 181 18.18 -27.63 15.73
N ALA A 182 16.97 -28.16 15.76
CA ALA A 182 16.13 -28.20 16.97
C ALA A 182 15.09 -29.33 16.85
N PRO A 183 14.56 -29.82 17.98
CA PRO A 183 13.38 -30.69 17.97
C PRO A 183 12.23 -30.10 17.17
N ARG A 184 11.38 -30.96 16.65
CA ARG A 184 10.16 -30.57 15.93
C ARG A 184 9.31 -29.65 16.80
N LYS A 185 8.92 -28.51 16.25
CA LYS A 185 8.01 -27.54 16.85
C LYS A 185 6.81 -27.35 15.92
N ILE A 186 5.62 -27.46 16.49
CA ILE A 186 4.36 -27.17 15.82
C ILE A 186 3.77 -25.92 16.47
N SER A 187 3.36 -24.94 15.69
CA SER A 187 2.69 -23.74 16.20
C SER A 187 1.37 -23.55 15.45
N PHE A 188 0.30 -23.39 16.19
CA PHE A 188 -1.04 -23.11 15.68
C PHE A 188 -1.51 -21.77 16.23
N THR A 189 -1.91 -20.86 15.34
CA THR A 189 -2.50 -19.56 15.69
C THR A 189 -3.91 -19.49 15.13
N ALA A 190 -4.89 -19.15 15.97
CA ALA A 190 -6.27 -18.88 15.59
C ALA A 190 -6.67 -17.48 16.04
N GLN A 191 -7.29 -16.73 15.15
CA GLN A 191 -7.70 -15.35 15.39
C GLN A 191 -9.11 -15.10 14.85
N THR A 192 -9.90 -14.32 15.59
CA THR A 192 -11.19 -13.81 15.14
C THR A 192 -11.28 -12.31 15.43
N ALA A 193 -11.73 -11.55 14.47
CA ALA A 193 -11.80 -10.11 14.58
C ALA A 193 -13.14 -9.55 14.13
N ILE A 194 -13.48 -8.40 14.72
CA ILE A 194 -14.61 -7.56 14.35
C ILE A 194 -14.05 -6.27 13.75
N GLN A 195 -14.48 -5.97 12.56
CA GLN A 195 -14.14 -4.78 11.80
C GLN A 195 -15.28 -3.77 11.91
N LYS A 196 -14.95 -2.48 12.09
CA LYS A 196 -15.89 -1.33 12.05
C LYS A 196 -15.34 -0.26 11.14
N GLN A 197 -16.19 0.37 10.37
CA GLN A 197 -15.80 1.49 9.52
C GLN A 197 -15.37 2.70 10.35
N LEU A 198 -14.37 3.43 9.86
CA LEU A 198 -13.97 4.74 10.35
C LEU A 198 -14.59 5.83 9.49
N ASN A 199 -14.93 6.96 10.09
CA ASN A 199 -15.39 8.17 9.41
C ASN A 199 -16.47 7.90 8.36
N THR A 200 -17.69 7.70 8.82
CA THR A 200 -18.87 7.58 7.97
C THR A 200 -19.43 8.96 7.65
N PRO A 201 -19.86 9.24 6.41
CA PRO A 201 -20.48 10.50 6.07
C PRO A 201 -21.81 10.69 6.83
N SER A 202 -22.08 11.93 7.22
CA SER A 202 -23.35 12.31 7.87
C SER A 202 -24.26 13.00 6.85
N PHE A 203 -25.30 12.30 6.44
CA PHE A 203 -26.28 12.79 5.45
C PHE A 203 -27.35 13.63 6.10
N LEU A 204 -27.93 14.56 5.34
CA LEU A 204 -29.16 15.25 5.73
C LEU A 204 -30.36 14.30 5.65
N ASN A 205 -31.31 14.42 6.56
CA ASN A 205 -32.62 13.80 6.39
C ASN A 205 -33.39 14.44 5.23
N ALA A 206 -34.48 13.81 4.79
CA ALA A 206 -35.23 14.24 3.63
C ALA A 206 -35.85 15.66 3.78
N ALA A 207 -36.28 16.03 4.98
CA ALA A 207 -36.87 17.35 5.22
C ALA A 207 -35.85 18.49 5.16
N ASP A 208 -34.65 18.26 5.81
CA ASP A 208 -33.55 19.24 5.77
C ASP A 208 -32.96 19.32 4.36
N TYR A 209 -32.82 18.18 3.67
CA TYR A 209 -32.39 18.15 2.26
C TYR A 209 -33.31 19.00 1.39
N SER A 210 -34.65 18.78 1.47
CA SER A 210 -35.64 19.51 0.66
C SER A 210 -35.68 21.02 0.97
N THR A 211 -35.45 21.38 2.23
CA THR A 211 -35.36 22.77 2.67
C THR A 211 -34.13 23.46 2.07
N LEU A 212 -32.94 22.83 2.21
CA LEU A 212 -31.68 23.37 1.68
C LEU A 212 -31.64 23.35 0.14
N PHE A 213 -32.27 22.36 -0.49
CA PHE A 213 -32.41 22.31 -1.93
C PHE A 213 -33.25 23.49 -2.48
N ASN A 214 -34.37 23.78 -1.87
CA ASN A 214 -35.17 24.95 -2.21
C ASN A 214 -34.39 26.26 -2.03
N GLU A 215 -33.60 26.38 -0.96
CA GLU A 215 -32.73 27.53 -0.72
C GLU A 215 -31.68 27.66 -1.84
N ALA A 216 -31.04 26.54 -2.23
CA ALA A 216 -30.06 26.51 -3.32
C ALA A 216 -30.69 26.96 -4.67
N LEU A 217 -31.94 26.51 -4.95
CA LEU A 217 -32.65 26.95 -6.14
C LEU A 217 -32.92 28.46 -6.11
N VAL A 218 -33.36 29.02 -4.97
CA VAL A 218 -33.58 30.47 -4.82
C VAL A 218 -32.25 31.23 -5.00
N ASN A 219 -31.16 30.74 -4.41
CA ASN A 219 -29.82 31.30 -4.57
C ASN A 219 -29.36 31.33 -6.06
N ASP A 220 -29.82 30.39 -6.85
CA ASP A 220 -29.54 30.29 -8.30
C ASP A 220 -30.60 30.98 -9.17
N GLY A 221 -31.52 31.75 -8.57
CA GLY A 221 -32.58 32.49 -9.26
C GLY A 221 -33.70 31.61 -9.82
N LYS A 222 -33.88 30.39 -9.31
CA LYS A 222 -34.89 29.41 -9.71
C LYS A 222 -36.00 29.31 -8.69
N GLN A 223 -37.15 28.74 -9.08
CA GLN A 223 -38.28 28.54 -8.18
C GLN A 223 -38.05 27.30 -7.28
N PRO A 224 -38.45 27.34 -5.99
CA PRO A 224 -38.52 26.15 -5.14
C PRO A 224 -39.40 25.06 -5.74
N ILE A 225 -39.00 23.79 -5.58
CA ILE A 225 -39.77 22.65 -6.08
C ILE A 225 -40.49 21.87 -4.97
N TYR A 226 -40.00 21.93 -3.73
CA TYR A 226 -40.61 21.29 -2.58
C TYR A 226 -41.59 22.26 -1.89
N THR A 227 -42.88 21.88 -1.81
CA THR A 227 -43.87 22.67 -1.06
C THR A 227 -43.68 22.49 0.44
N ALA A 228 -44.19 23.44 1.26
CA ALA A 228 -44.16 23.32 2.71
C ALA A 228 -44.84 22.02 3.20
N GLU A 229 -45.94 21.62 2.55
CA GLU A 229 -46.65 20.36 2.83
C GLU A 229 -45.77 19.14 2.56
N ALA A 230 -45.08 19.13 1.43
CA ALA A 230 -44.15 18.03 1.09
C ALA A 230 -43.01 17.92 2.13
N ILE A 231 -42.40 19.06 2.52
CA ILE A 231 -41.35 19.10 3.54
C ILE A 231 -41.85 18.55 4.89
N GLU A 232 -43.11 18.90 5.25
CA GLU A 232 -43.70 18.39 6.49
C GLU A 232 -43.99 16.89 6.42
N LYS A 233 -44.44 16.36 5.28
CA LYS A 233 -44.58 14.90 5.06
C LYS A 233 -43.26 14.14 5.15
N TYR A 234 -42.17 14.70 4.62
CA TYR A 234 -40.81 14.16 4.82
C TYR A 234 -40.40 14.16 6.30
N ARG A 235 -40.77 15.22 7.07
CA ARG A 235 -40.43 15.38 8.48
C ARG A 235 -41.17 14.39 9.37
N ASN A 236 -42.48 14.24 9.15
CA ASN A 236 -43.35 13.43 10.01
C ASN A 236 -43.48 11.96 9.53
N GLY A 237 -42.96 11.63 8.32
CA GLY A 237 -42.98 10.27 7.77
C GLY A 237 -44.38 9.71 7.48
N SER A 238 -45.39 10.55 7.25
CA SER A 238 -46.80 10.15 7.07
C SER A 238 -47.06 9.31 5.82
N ASP A 239 -46.20 9.43 4.79
CA ASP A 239 -46.28 8.64 3.55
C ASP A 239 -44.87 8.26 3.06
N PRO A 240 -44.30 7.17 3.54
CA PRO A 240 -42.91 6.80 3.23
C PRO A 240 -42.70 6.30 1.81
N ILE A 241 -43.76 6.10 1.04
CA ILE A 241 -43.63 5.70 -0.37
C ILE A 241 -43.56 6.96 -1.26
N ALA A 242 -44.49 7.91 -1.10
CA ALA A 242 -44.48 9.15 -1.87
C ALA A 242 -43.46 10.17 -1.34
N TYR A 243 -43.17 10.15 -0.04
CA TYR A 243 -42.22 11.05 0.65
C TYR A 243 -41.19 10.26 1.46
N PRO A 244 -40.30 9.51 0.77
CA PRO A 244 -39.31 8.65 1.43
C PRO A 244 -38.27 9.46 2.20
N ASN A 245 -37.82 8.88 3.33
CA ASN A 245 -36.69 9.39 4.10
C ASN A 245 -35.80 8.20 4.48
N VAL A 246 -34.89 7.77 3.56
CA VAL A 246 -34.14 6.56 3.65
C VAL A 246 -32.72 6.86 4.14
N ASP A 247 -32.33 6.28 5.29
CA ASP A 247 -30.93 6.18 5.66
C ASP A 247 -30.25 5.12 4.77
N TRP A 248 -29.73 5.56 3.64
CA TRP A 248 -29.08 4.66 2.67
C TRP A 248 -27.85 3.96 3.26
N TYR A 249 -27.07 4.67 4.08
CA TYR A 249 -25.89 4.11 4.71
C TYR A 249 -26.25 2.95 5.65
N GLY A 250 -27.21 3.16 6.54
CA GLY A 250 -27.72 2.12 7.45
C GLY A 250 -28.49 1.00 6.76
N THR A 251 -29.07 1.28 5.56
CA THR A 251 -29.86 0.30 4.80
C THR A 251 -28.97 -0.70 4.06
N ILE A 252 -27.88 -0.26 3.43
CA ILE A 252 -27.07 -1.13 2.56
C ILE A 252 -25.79 -1.64 3.22
N LEU A 253 -25.39 -1.06 4.37
CA LEU A 253 -24.16 -1.42 5.05
C LEU A 253 -24.38 -1.97 6.45
N LYS A 254 -23.67 -3.04 6.77
CA LYS A 254 -23.59 -3.63 8.11
C LYS A 254 -22.73 -2.75 9.02
N LYS A 255 -23.11 -2.64 10.29
CA LYS A 255 -22.33 -1.91 11.31
C LYS A 255 -20.98 -2.60 11.63
N LYS A 256 -20.87 -3.90 11.37
CA LYS A 256 -19.69 -4.74 11.69
C LYS A 256 -19.50 -5.79 10.60
N ALA A 257 -18.23 -6.13 10.34
CA ALA A 257 -17.86 -7.26 9.49
C ALA A 257 -16.89 -8.19 10.24
N ALA A 258 -16.88 -9.48 9.89
CA ALA A 258 -16.03 -10.49 10.52
C ALA A 258 -14.71 -10.66 9.75
N MET A 259 -13.65 -11.00 10.48
CA MET A 259 -12.41 -11.49 9.90
C MET A 259 -11.89 -12.66 10.75
N GLN A 260 -11.41 -13.72 10.09
CA GLN A 260 -10.90 -14.93 10.73
C GLN A 260 -9.57 -15.30 10.07
N ARG A 261 -8.61 -15.72 10.90
CA ARG A 261 -7.30 -16.15 10.43
C ARG A 261 -6.85 -17.38 11.20
N TYR A 262 -6.35 -18.37 10.46
CA TYR A 262 -5.74 -19.57 11.01
C TYR A 262 -4.37 -19.77 10.37
N ASN A 263 -3.37 -20.04 11.20
CA ASN A 263 -2.04 -20.34 10.72
C ASN A 263 -1.50 -21.58 11.45
N LEU A 264 -0.89 -22.47 10.70
CA LEU A 264 -0.26 -23.68 11.21
C LEU A 264 1.14 -23.79 10.64
N ASN A 265 2.15 -23.78 11.49
CA ASN A 265 3.51 -23.97 11.04
C ASN A 265 4.25 -25.10 11.77
N PHE A 266 5.15 -25.72 11.03
CA PHE A 266 6.03 -26.80 11.46
C PHE A 266 7.46 -26.38 11.22
N SER A 267 8.31 -26.50 12.22
CA SER A 267 9.73 -26.23 12.06
C SER A 267 10.58 -27.20 12.86
N GLY A 268 11.81 -27.42 12.42
CA GLY A 268 12.74 -28.30 13.11
C GLY A 268 13.86 -28.74 12.18
N GLY A 269 14.64 -29.69 12.65
CA GLY A 269 15.69 -30.29 11.84
C GLY A 269 16.86 -30.85 12.65
N ASN A 270 17.76 -31.43 11.94
CA ASN A 270 19.02 -31.97 12.46
C ASN A 270 20.20 -31.35 11.70
N LYS A 271 21.41 -31.89 11.88
CA LYS A 271 22.62 -31.41 11.18
C LYS A 271 22.57 -31.61 9.67
N THR A 272 21.77 -32.58 9.17
CA THR A 272 21.69 -32.90 7.73
C THR A 272 20.56 -32.14 7.05
N ALA A 273 19.39 -31.98 7.70
CA ALA A 273 18.24 -31.32 7.08
C ALA A 273 17.47 -30.48 8.10
N ARG A 274 17.04 -29.32 7.68
CA ARG A 274 16.24 -28.35 8.45
C ARG A 274 15.07 -27.92 7.60
N TYR A 275 13.91 -27.75 8.22
CA TYR A 275 12.69 -27.43 7.51
C TYR A 275 11.81 -26.42 8.27
N PHE A 276 11.11 -25.60 7.51
CA PHE A 276 10.02 -24.75 7.93
C PHE A 276 8.87 -24.92 6.94
N VAL A 277 7.68 -25.27 7.44
CA VAL A 277 6.46 -25.40 6.64
C VAL A 277 5.38 -24.54 7.29
N ASP A 278 4.69 -23.77 6.49
CA ASP A 278 3.63 -22.84 6.93
C ASP A 278 2.38 -23.01 6.07
N LEU A 279 1.23 -23.06 6.73
CA LEU A 279 -0.10 -23.07 6.12
C LEU A 279 -0.92 -21.92 6.71
N ASP A 280 -1.44 -21.06 5.84
CA ASP A 280 -2.22 -19.85 6.19
C ASP A 280 -3.62 -19.92 5.57
N TYR A 281 -4.63 -19.55 6.35
CA TYR A 281 -5.98 -19.28 5.90
C TYR A 281 -6.48 -17.96 6.48
N LEU A 282 -7.05 -17.11 5.63
CA LEU A 282 -7.72 -15.87 6.01
C LEU A 282 -9.09 -15.82 5.34
N ASN A 283 -10.13 -15.45 6.09
CA ASN A 283 -11.43 -15.03 5.60
C ASN A 283 -11.72 -13.62 6.12
N GLN A 284 -12.04 -12.70 5.23
CA GLN A 284 -12.40 -11.32 5.55
C GLN A 284 -13.69 -10.97 4.82
N ASP A 285 -14.73 -10.62 5.59
CA ASP A 285 -16.02 -10.18 5.07
C ASP A 285 -16.06 -8.66 4.90
N GLY A 286 -16.84 -8.20 3.92
CA GLY A 286 -17.16 -6.80 3.73
C GLY A 286 -18.42 -6.36 4.47
N PHE A 287 -18.78 -5.09 4.26
CA PHE A 287 -19.88 -4.45 4.99
C PHE A 287 -21.23 -4.47 4.26
N PHE A 288 -21.32 -4.85 3.00
CA PHE A 288 -22.63 -4.86 2.33
C PHE A 288 -23.59 -5.89 2.94
N VAL A 289 -24.87 -5.53 2.96
CA VAL A 289 -25.93 -6.47 3.31
C VAL A 289 -26.03 -7.56 2.24
N SER A 290 -26.63 -8.68 2.58
CA SER A 290 -26.97 -9.74 1.64
C SER A 290 -28.43 -10.14 1.82
N ASP A 291 -29.10 -10.56 0.75
CA ASP A 291 -30.48 -11.01 0.78
C ASP A 291 -30.58 -12.44 0.23
N ALA A 292 -30.44 -13.43 1.14
CA ALA A 292 -30.50 -14.83 0.82
C ALA A 292 -31.90 -15.30 0.33
N LYS A 293 -32.96 -14.49 0.55
CA LYS A 293 -34.29 -14.80 0.04
C LYS A 293 -34.44 -14.46 -1.45
N ARG A 294 -33.69 -13.46 -1.93
CA ARG A 294 -33.67 -13.03 -3.33
C ARG A 294 -32.68 -13.76 -4.19
N ASN A 295 -31.57 -14.21 -3.61
CA ASN A 295 -30.45 -14.77 -4.33
C ASN A 295 -29.99 -16.10 -3.75
N ASN A 296 -29.61 -17.04 -4.62
CA ASN A 296 -28.93 -18.29 -4.25
C ASN A 296 -27.41 -18.12 -4.17
N TYR A 297 -26.90 -16.87 -4.11
CA TYR A 297 -25.49 -16.52 -4.10
C TYR A 297 -25.23 -15.29 -3.21
N GLU A 298 -24.00 -15.19 -2.74
CA GLU A 298 -23.55 -14.04 -1.94
C GLU A 298 -23.14 -12.88 -2.83
N THR A 299 -23.63 -11.69 -2.48
CA THR A 299 -23.29 -10.45 -3.16
C THR A 299 -22.33 -9.57 -2.36
N ASN A 300 -22.16 -9.82 -1.04
CA ASN A 300 -21.26 -9.05 -0.20
C ASN A 300 -19.81 -9.16 -0.67
N ASN A 301 -19.04 -8.11 -0.38
CA ASN A 301 -17.60 -8.21 -0.50
C ASN A 301 -17.07 -9.30 0.41
N SER A 302 -16.21 -10.14 -0.11
CA SER A 302 -15.51 -11.12 0.68
C SER A 302 -14.13 -11.40 0.08
N TYR A 303 -13.21 -11.81 0.94
CA TYR A 303 -11.86 -12.19 0.54
C TYR A 303 -11.41 -13.41 1.31
N LYS A 304 -11.04 -14.46 0.58
CA LYS A 304 -10.50 -15.69 1.15
C LYS A 304 -9.10 -15.92 0.61
N ARG A 305 -8.16 -16.17 1.51
CA ARG A 305 -6.78 -16.45 1.18
C ARG A 305 -6.35 -17.79 1.74
N TYR A 306 -5.70 -18.59 0.90
CA TYR A 306 -5.03 -19.83 1.28
C TYR A 306 -3.56 -19.68 0.88
N GLY A 307 -2.67 -19.89 1.82
CA GLY A 307 -1.24 -19.78 1.60
C GLY A 307 -0.50 -21.01 2.08
N PHE A 308 0.58 -21.37 1.40
CA PHE A 308 1.55 -22.31 1.91
C PHE A 308 2.96 -21.85 1.58
N ARG A 309 3.90 -22.20 2.44
CA ARG A 309 5.34 -22.05 2.22
C ARG A 309 6.08 -23.23 2.82
N THR A 310 7.06 -23.74 2.09
CA THR A 310 7.96 -24.78 2.55
C THR A 310 9.39 -24.36 2.24
N ASN A 311 10.22 -24.21 3.27
CA ASN A 311 11.63 -23.91 3.16
C ASN A 311 12.44 -25.08 3.73
N ILE A 312 13.29 -25.69 2.91
CA ILE A 312 14.12 -26.86 3.27
C ILE A 312 15.57 -26.49 3.00
N ASP A 313 16.42 -26.72 3.99
CA ASP A 313 17.86 -26.64 3.87
C ASP A 313 18.46 -28.03 4.14
N ALA A 314 19.24 -28.57 3.20
CA ALA A 314 19.86 -29.89 3.31
C ALA A 314 21.36 -29.79 3.07
N ASP A 315 22.16 -30.19 4.05
CA ASP A 315 23.60 -30.34 3.88
C ASP A 315 23.87 -31.68 3.18
N LEU A 316 24.03 -31.64 1.83
CA LEU A 316 24.29 -32.81 0.99
C LEU A 316 25.66 -33.38 1.30
N THR A 317 26.63 -32.51 1.59
CA THR A 317 27.95 -32.83 2.13
C THR A 317 28.29 -31.80 3.20
N LYS A 318 29.44 -31.91 3.86
CA LYS A 318 29.95 -30.93 4.83
C LYS A 318 30.12 -29.51 4.20
N ASN A 319 30.35 -29.48 2.87
CA ASN A 319 30.66 -28.26 2.13
C ASN A 319 29.57 -27.86 1.11
N LEU A 320 28.54 -28.70 0.88
CA LEU A 320 27.50 -28.45 -0.10
C LEU A 320 26.13 -28.36 0.58
N LEU A 321 25.54 -27.16 0.57
CA LEU A 321 24.21 -26.87 1.07
C LEU A 321 23.23 -26.71 -0.11
N LEU A 322 22.15 -27.50 -0.08
CA LEU A 322 20.96 -27.33 -0.93
C LEU A 322 19.91 -26.56 -0.14
N SER A 323 19.32 -25.51 -0.74
CA SER A 323 18.13 -24.82 -0.21
C SER A 323 17.00 -24.84 -1.24
N LEU A 324 15.83 -25.30 -0.84
CA LEU A 324 14.61 -25.38 -1.64
C LEU A 324 13.51 -24.58 -0.94
N ASN A 325 12.92 -23.61 -1.63
CA ASN A 325 11.75 -22.87 -1.16
C ASN A 325 10.62 -23.09 -2.15
N ILE A 326 9.45 -23.51 -1.67
CA ILE A 326 8.23 -23.64 -2.47
C ILE A 326 7.16 -22.82 -1.77
N PHE A 327 6.46 -21.98 -2.49
CA PHE A 327 5.37 -21.19 -1.93
C PHE A 327 4.23 -21.08 -2.92
N GLY A 328 3.04 -20.98 -2.38
CA GLY A 328 1.84 -20.76 -3.18
C GLY A 328 0.80 -19.95 -2.41
N ARG A 329 0.02 -19.16 -3.14
CA ARG A 329 -1.06 -18.37 -2.59
C ARG A 329 -2.24 -18.35 -3.54
N ILE A 330 -3.40 -18.71 -2.99
CA ILE A 330 -4.69 -18.68 -3.66
C ILE A 330 -5.52 -17.59 -2.97
N ARG A 331 -6.02 -16.63 -3.74
CA ARG A 331 -6.87 -15.56 -3.27
C ARG A 331 -8.17 -15.58 -4.06
N ASN A 332 -9.29 -15.64 -3.37
CA ASN A 332 -10.63 -15.56 -3.96
C ASN A 332 -11.32 -14.34 -3.37
N GLY A 333 -11.68 -13.40 -4.21
CA GLY A 333 -12.49 -12.24 -3.87
C GLY A 333 -13.91 -12.43 -4.39
N ASN A 334 -14.85 -11.66 -3.85
CA ASN A 334 -16.19 -11.46 -4.40
C ASN A 334 -16.64 -10.03 -4.10
N GLU A 335 -17.44 -9.45 -4.98
CA GLU A 335 -18.09 -8.16 -4.79
C GLU A 335 -19.46 -8.13 -5.48
N PRO A 336 -20.36 -7.18 -5.16
CA PRO A 336 -21.62 -6.98 -5.90
C PRO A 336 -21.39 -6.77 -7.40
N GLY A 337 -22.34 -7.19 -8.22
CA GLY A 337 -22.28 -7.06 -9.69
C GLY A 337 -22.67 -5.67 -10.21
N ALA A 338 -22.81 -4.65 -9.36
CA ALA A 338 -23.34 -3.34 -9.67
C ALA A 338 -22.77 -2.73 -10.97
N LEU A 339 -23.67 -2.29 -11.83
CA LEU A 339 -23.40 -1.65 -13.12
C LEU A 339 -24.21 -0.38 -13.22
N ASP A 340 -23.65 0.65 -13.82
CA ASP A 340 -24.36 1.87 -14.21
C ASP A 340 -23.91 2.26 -15.63
N ALA A 341 -24.84 2.41 -16.53
CA ALA A 341 -24.56 2.79 -17.90
C ALA A 341 -23.99 4.22 -18.03
N ASN A 342 -24.31 5.09 -17.07
CA ASN A 342 -23.89 6.50 -17.06
C ASN A 342 -22.52 6.71 -16.39
N LEU A 343 -22.02 5.72 -15.65
CA LEU A 343 -20.71 5.76 -14.96
C LEU A 343 -19.79 4.70 -15.56
N SER A 344 -19.39 4.89 -16.80
CA SER A 344 -18.49 3.97 -17.52
C SER A 344 -17.16 3.82 -16.77
N GLY A 345 -16.74 2.56 -16.57
CA GLY A 345 -15.46 2.23 -15.92
C GLY A 345 -15.55 1.99 -14.41
N ILE A 346 -16.57 2.46 -13.69
CA ILE A 346 -16.77 2.21 -12.27
C ILE A 346 -17.79 1.06 -12.11
N ARG A 347 -17.47 0.07 -11.32
CA ARG A 347 -18.30 -1.15 -11.15
C ARG A 347 -18.21 -1.69 -9.71
N GLY A 348 -19.14 -2.59 -9.37
CA GLY A 348 -19.09 -3.32 -8.11
C GLY A 348 -19.19 -2.40 -6.90
N SER A 349 -18.33 -2.62 -5.93
CA SER A 349 -18.29 -1.88 -4.66
C SER A 349 -18.04 -0.39 -4.84
N ASP A 350 -17.14 -0.02 -5.72
CA ASP A 350 -16.75 1.38 -5.93
C ASP A 350 -17.90 2.18 -6.53
N LEU A 351 -18.69 1.55 -7.43
CA LEU A 351 -19.92 2.14 -7.95
C LEU A 351 -20.95 2.36 -6.83
N ILE A 352 -21.15 1.37 -5.95
CA ILE A 352 -22.12 1.48 -4.85
C ILE A 352 -21.75 2.61 -3.89
N TYR A 353 -20.47 2.72 -3.49
CA TYR A 353 -20.01 3.83 -2.64
C TYR A 353 -20.13 5.18 -3.35
N SER A 354 -19.80 5.28 -4.63
CA SER A 354 -19.99 6.49 -5.42
C SER A 354 -21.47 6.89 -5.51
N SER A 355 -22.36 5.91 -5.74
CA SER A 355 -23.81 6.13 -5.82
C SER A 355 -24.41 6.52 -4.46
N LEU A 356 -23.89 5.94 -3.37
CA LEU A 356 -24.31 6.26 -1.99
C LEU A 356 -24.08 7.74 -1.66
N LEU A 357 -22.96 8.33 -2.11
CA LEU A 357 -22.65 9.74 -1.91
C LEU A 357 -23.49 10.69 -2.80
N ARG A 358 -24.17 10.13 -3.78
CA ARG A 358 -24.95 10.90 -4.78
C ARG A 358 -26.47 10.72 -4.65
N THR A 359 -26.93 9.73 -3.86
CA THR A 359 -28.35 9.44 -3.74
C THR A 359 -28.92 10.11 -2.48
N PRO A 360 -29.77 11.13 -2.59
CA PRO A 360 -30.36 11.80 -1.42
C PRO A 360 -31.36 10.89 -0.71
N ASN A 361 -31.59 11.15 0.57
CA ASN A 361 -32.48 10.36 1.41
C ASN A 361 -33.96 10.38 0.96
N ASN A 362 -34.37 11.40 0.21
CA ASN A 362 -35.71 11.55 -0.36
C ASN A 362 -35.82 11.06 -1.82
N ALA A 363 -34.81 10.38 -2.38
CA ALA A 363 -34.79 10.02 -3.80
C ALA A 363 -35.90 9.04 -4.19
N TYR A 364 -36.11 7.99 -3.41
CA TYR A 364 -37.07 6.90 -3.64
C TYR A 364 -37.16 5.98 -2.42
N PRO A 365 -38.24 5.18 -2.25
CA PRO A 365 -38.33 4.18 -1.19
C PRO A 365 -37.38 3.00 -1.50
N VAL A 366 -36.93 2.27 -0.46
CA VAL A 366 -36.07 1.08 -0.65
C VAL A 366 -36.78 0.04 -1.48
N LEU A 367 -38.01 -0.29 -1.09
CA LEU A 367 -38.92 -1.20 -1.80
C LEU A 367 -40.31 -0.57 -1.85
N ASN A 368 -41.03 -0.80 -2.92
CA ASN A 368 -42.42 -0.48 -3.06
C ASN A 368 -43.32 -1.49 -2.33
N PRO A 369 -44.63 -1.25 -2.16
CA PRO A 369 -45.55 -2.14 -1.45
C PRO A 369 -45.63 -3.55 -2.02
N ASP A 370 -45.36 -3.74 -3.32
CA ASP A 370 -45.30 -5.05 -4.00
C ASP A 370 -43.94 -5.77 -3.89
N GLY A 371 -42.97 -5.12 -3.21
CA GLY A 371 -41.60 -5.67 -3.06
C GLY A 371 -40.67 -5.37 -4.23
N SER A 372 -41.12 -4.60 -5.23
CA SER A 372 -40.26 -4.11 -6.31
C SER A 372 -39.28 -3.03 -5.80
N PHE A 373 -38.16 -2.84 -6.48
CA PHE A 373 -37.20 -1.79 -6.13
C PHE A 373 -37.77 -0.40 -6.46
N GLY A 374 -37.74 0.52 -5.48
CA GLY A 374 -38.13 1.92 -5.70
C GLY A 374 -37.12 2.63 -6.60
N GLY A 375 -37.60 3.56 -7.40
CA GLY A 375 -36.79 4.42 -8.29
C GLY A 375 -37.70 5.38 -9.06
N ASN A 376 -37.10 6.25 -9.84
CA ASN A 376 -37.83 7.21 -10.68
C ASN A 376 -37.01 7.58 -11.92
N GLN A 377 -37.51 8.49 -12.74
CA GLN A 377 -36.85 8.92 -13.97
C GLN A 377 -35.46 9.53 -13.72
N GLN A 378 -35.26 10.24 -12.61
CA GLN A 378 -33.99 10.87 -12.25
C GLN A 378 -33.00 9.84 -11.70
N PHE A 379 -33.49 8.85 -10.97
CA PHE A 379 -32.71 7.77 -10.36
C PHE A 379 -33.20 6.44 -10.90
N GLY A 380 -32.71 6.08 -12.12
CA GLY A 380 -33.00 4.81 -12.78
C GLY A 380 -32.28 3.61 -12.14
N TYR A 381 -31.91 3.72 -10.85
CA TYR A 381 -31.25 2.69 -10.07
C TYR A 381 -31.77 2.73 -8.61
N ASN A 382 -31.51 1.65 -7.89
CA ASN A 382 -31.81 1.53 -6.45
C ASN A 382 -30.59 1.01 -5.72
N LEU A 383 -30.12 1.71 -4.68
CA LEU A 383 -28.90 1.35 -3.96
C LEU A 383 -28.96 -0.03 -3.32
N TYR A 384 -30.11 -0.38 -2.72
CA TYR A 384 -30.31 -1.72 -2.18
C TYR A 384 -30.34 -2.76 -3.30
N GLY A 385 -30.99 -2.45 -4.43
CA GLY A 385 -30.99 -3.27 -5.64
C GLY A 385 -29.60 -3.45 -6.23
N GLN A 386 -28.73 -2.42 -6.22
CA GLN A 386 -27.33 -2.53 -6.63
C GLN A 386 -26.55 -3.50 -5.75
N VAL A 387 -26.82 -3.55 -4.44
CA VAL A 387 -26.16 -4.47 -3.52
C VAL A 387 -26.67 -5.90 -3.68
N VAL A 388 -28.00 -6.11 -3.71
CA VAL A 388 -28.58 -7.46 -3.63
C VAL A 388 -29.14 -7.98 -4.96
N GLY A 389 -29.41 -7.11 -5.95
CA GLY A 389 -30.12 -7.45 -7.19
C GLY A 389 -29.23 -7.50 -8.44
N SER A 390 -28.03 -6.96 -8.38
CA SER A 390 -27.16 -6.75 -9.55
C SER A 390 -26.28 -7.93 -9.93
N GLY A 391 -26.40 -9.08 -9.23
CA GLY A 391 -25.50 -10.23 -9.41
C GLY A 391 -24.22 -10.08 -8.58
N TYR A 392 -23.11 -10.71 -9.03
CA TYR A 392 -21.84 -10.73 -8.30
C TYR A 392 -20.64 -10.84 -9.22
N ARG A 393 -19.44 -10.49 -8.70
CA ARG A 393 -18.19 -10.49 -9.46
C ARG A 393 -17.09 -11.20 -8.67
N PRO A 394 -16.90 -12.52 -8.85
CA PRO A 394 -15.81 -13.24 -8.20
C PRO A 394 -14.48 -12.97 -8.91
N SER A 395 -13.43 -12.78 -8.12
CA SER A 395 -12.04 -12.67 -8.59
C SER A 395 -11.20 -13.85 -8.09
N TYR A 396 -10.29 -14.32 -8.94
CA TYR A 396 -9.43 -15.46 -8.67
C TYR A 396 -7.98 -15.10 -8.95
N ASN A 397 -7.17 -15.03 -7.88
CA ASN A 397 -5.75 -14.78 -8.00
C ASN A 397 -4.96 -16.01 -7.55
N ARG A 398 -3.97 -16.40 -8.33
CA ARG A 398 -3.12 -17.56 -8.09
C ARG A 398 -1.66 -17.15 -8.23
N ASN A 399 -0.85 -17.45 -7.22
CA ASN A 399 0.59 -17.27 -7.25
C ASN A 399 1.27 -18.55 -6.83
N LEU A 400 2.27 -18.99 -7.60
CA LEU A 400 3.09 -20.16 -7.29
C LEU A 400 4.54 -19.84 -7.62
N GLY A 401 5.45 -20.19 -6.71
CA GLY A 401 6.87 -19.98 -6.93
C GLY A 401 7.73 -21.08 -6.31
N VAL A 402 8.89 -21.29 -6.94
CA VAL A 402 9.91 -22.26 -6.50
C VAL A 402 11.28 -21.60 -6.62
N ASP A 403 12.07 -21.65 -5.55
CA ASP A 403 13.47 -21.25 -5.55
C ASP A 403 14.34 -22.46 -5.19
N LEU A 404 15.39 -22.67 -5.95
CA LEU A 404 16.42 -23.67 -5.69
C LEU A 404 17.76 -22.98 -5.60
N SER A 405 18.53 -23.22 -4.56
CA SER A 405 19.92 -22.76 -4.49
C SER A 405 20.87 -23.84 -3.98
N LEU A 406 22.09 -23.81 -4.51
CA LEU A 406 23.21 -24.65 -4.12
C LEU A 406 24.34 -23.73 -3.68
N LYS A 407 24.88 -23.94 -2.46
CA LYS A 407 26.07 -23.23 -1.96
C LYS A 407 27.17 -24.25 -1.68
N GLN A 408 28.26 -24.13 -2.39
CA GLN A 408 29.48 -24.94 -2.21
C GLN A 408 30.57 -24.12 -1.55
N LYS A 409 31.05 -24.56 -0.38
CA LYS A 409 32.27 -24.05 0.24
C LYS A 409 33.48 -24.64 -0.47
N LEU A 410 34.46 -23.80 -0.69
CA LEU A 410 35.70 -24.16 -1.37
C LEU A 410 36.93 -24.02 -0.46
N ASP A 411 36.74 -24.25 0.85
CA ASP A 411 37.82 -24.14 1.87
C ASP A 411 39.04 -25.01 1.53
N GLY A 412 38.92 -26.11 0.73
CA GLY A 412 40.03 -26.90 0.24
C GLY A 412 40.87 -26.22 -0.87
N VAL A 413 40.35 -25.14 -1.50
CA VAL A 413 41.07 -24.32 -2.48
C VAL A 413 41.62 -23.05 -1.82
N LEU A 414 40.73 -22.35 -1.08
CA LEU A 414 41.07 -21.14 -0.35
C LEU A 414 40.08 -20.99 0.81
N ASP A 415 40.58 -20.92 2.04
CA ASP A 415 39.75 -20.78 3.23
C ASP A 415 38.85 -19.54 3.15
N GLY A 416 37.53 -19.73 3.38
CA GLY A 416 36.54 -18.69 3.29
C GLY A 416 35.95 -18.43 1.90
N LEU A 417 36.44 -19.13 0.86
CA LEU A 417 35.91 -19.05 -0.49
C LEU A 417 34.64 -19.92 -0.63
N TYR A 418 33.64 -19.41 -1.32
CA TYR A 418 32.44 -20.18 -1.67
C TYR A 418 31.82 -19.72 -2.99
N ILE A 419 31.08 -20.63 -3.61
CA ILE A 419 30.22 -20.32 -4.75
C ILE A 419 28.78 -20.67 -4.41
N LYS A 420 27.81 -19.93 -4.98
CA LYS A 420 26.38 -20.17 -4.83
C LYS A 420 25.69 -19.97 -6.16
N GLY A 421 24.91 -20.96 -6.59
CA GLY A 421 23.97 -20.85 -7.69
C GLY A 421 22.55 -20.80 -7.16
N LYS A 422 21.67 -19.98 -7.76
CA LYS A 422 20.26 -19.89 -7.45
C LYS A 422 19.44 -19.79 -8.72
N GLY A 423 18.36 -20.55 -8.79
CA GLY A 423 17.31 -20.44 -9.80
C GLY A 423 15.95 -20.22 -9.15
N SER A 424 15.12 -19.40 -9.74
CA SER A 424 13.77 -19.14 -9.28
C SER A 424 12.80 -19.11 -10.45
N PHE A 425 11.65 -19.72 -10.26
CA PHE A 425 10.49 -19.62 -11.15
C PHE A 425 9.30 -19.13 -10.35
N ASN A 426 8.58 -18.15 -10.87
CA ASN A 426 7.36 -17.61 -10.27
C ASN A 426 6.30 -17.35 -11.33
N THR A 427 5.06 -17.72 -11.04
CA THR A 427 3.91 -17.44 -11.91
C THR A 427 2.79 -16.82 -11.12
N TYR A 428 2.12 -15.86 -11.75
CA TYR A 428 0.94 -15.19 -11.21
C TYR A 428 -0.15 -15.18 -12.27
N TYR A 429 -1.38 -15.44 -11.83
CA TYR A 429 -2.59 -15.42 -12.66
C TYR A 429 -3.69 -14.70 -11.91
N SER A 430 -4.37 -13.77 -12.57
CA SER A 430 -5.53 -13.03 -12.06
C SER A 430 -6.64 -13.07 -13.09
N GLU A 431 -7.84 -13.48 -12.65
CA GLU A 431 -9.06 -13.54 -13.45
C GLU A 431 -10.21 -12.91 -12.68
N LEU A 432 -10.99 -12.10 -13.36
CA LEU A 432 -12.25 -11.58 -12.89
C LEU A 432 -13.39 -12.18 -13.72
N ILE A 433 -14.38 -12.76 -13.07
CA ILE A 433 -15.60 -13.23 -13.71
C ILE A 433 -16.70 -12.22 -13.42
N ASN A 434 -17.35 -11.76 -14.47
CA ASN A 434 -18.48 -10.86 -14.37
C ASN A 434 -19.79 -11.66 -14.48
N ARG A 435 -20.57 -11.68 -13.42
CA ARG A 435 -21.91 -12.29 -13.34
C ARG A 435 -22.96 -11.26 -12.94
N SER A 436 -22.83 -10.06 -13.47
CA SER A 436 -23.76 -8.97 -13.25
C SER A 436 -25.05 -9.14 -14.05
N LYS A 437 -26.11 -8.55 -13.55
CA LYS A 437 -27.41 -8.43 -14.25
C LYS A 437 -28.00 -7.05 -14.00
N SER A 438 -28.78 -6.56 -14.94
CA SER A 438 -29.63 -5.37 -14.76
C SER A 438 -30.93 -5.73 -14.06
N PHE A 439 -31.51 -4.76 -13.40
CA PHE A 439 -32.85 -4.82 -12.80
C PHE A 439 -33.60 -3.53 -13.05
N ALA A 440 -34.92 -3.60 -13.15
CA ALA A 440 -35.79 -2.44 -13.27
C ALA A 440 -36.08 -1.83 -11.89
N VAL A 441 -36.37 -0.55 -11.88
CA VAL A 441 -36.89 0.18 -10.73
C VAL A 441 -38.28 0.73 -11.04
N TYR A 442 -39.10 0.95 -10.01
CA TYR A 442 -40.48 1.32 -10.18
C TYR A 442 -40.82 2.53 -9.30
N GLU A 443 -41.63 3.45 -9.90
CA GLU A 443 -42.14 4.63 -9.21
C GLU A 443 -43.66 4.44 -9.01
N TYR A 444 -44.11 4.60 -7.77
CA TYR A 444 -45.51 4.53 -7.38
C TYR A 444 -46.04 5.93 -7.19
N LEU A 445 -46.91 6.37 -8.09
CA LEU A 445 -47.57 7.68 -8.04
C LEU A 445 -49.00 7.52 -7.53
N ALA A 446 -49.39 8.39 -6.59
CA ALA A 446 -50.76 8.44 -6.07
C ALA A 446 -51.74 8.73 -7.20
N ASN A 447 -52.84 7.96 -7.27
CA ASN A 447 -53.92 8.17 -8.21
C ASN A 447 -55.22 8.42 -7.42
N PRO A 448 -55.78 9.64 -7.48
CA PRO A 448 -57.01 9.95 -6.79
C PRO A 448 -58.21 9.06 -7.22
N ALA A 449 -58.14 8.44 -8.41
CA ALA A 449 -59.18 7.58 -8.93
C ALA A 449 -59.07 6.08 -8.50
N GLY A 450 -58.12 5.73 -7.60
CA GLY A 450 -58.02 4.38 -7.06
C GLY A 450 -56.60 3.78 -7.09
N LYS A 451 -56.31 2.80 -7.98
CA LYS A 451 -55.00 2.10 -8.00
C LYS A 451 -53.86 3.05 -8.37
N PRO A 452 -52.69 2.93 -7.71
CA PRO A 452 -51.54 3.77 -8.03
C PRO A 452 -51.11 3.59 -9.49
N ILE A 453 -50.61 4.67 -10.09
CA ILE A 453 -49.88 4.62 -11.37
C ILE A 453 -48.47 4.10 -11.11
N ILE A 454 -48.07 3.08 -11.85
CA ILE A 454 -46.75 2.45 -11.71
C ILE A 454 -45.95 2.71 -12.97
N ASN A 455 -44.90 3.50 -12.86
CA ASN A 455 -43.95 3.72 -13.93
C ASN A 455 -42.75 2.77 -13.75
N LYS A 456 -42.32 2.12 -14.83
CA LYS A 456 -41.15 1.24 -14.87
C LYS A 456 -39.98 1.93 -15.56
N TYR A 457 -38.82 1.94 -14.93
CA TYR A 457 -37.56 2.45 -15.50
C TYR A 457 -36.50 1.34 -15.55
N GLY A 458 -35.82 1.23 -16.68
CA GLY A 458 -34.86 0.16 -16.95
C GLY A 458 -35.50 -1.17 -17.30
N THR A 459 -34.71 -2.22 -17.37
CA THR A 459 -35.13 -3.57 -17.76
C THR A 459 -34.51 -4.61 -16.85
N ASP A 460 -35.31 -5.63 -16.52
CA ASP A 460 -34.79 -6.84 -15.85
C ASP A 460 -34.05 -7.69 -16.89
N GLY A 461 -32.78 -7.85 -16.72
CA GLY A 461 -31.91 -8.61 -17.59
C GLY A 461 -31.54 -9.97 -17.02
N SER A 462 -31.19 -10.89 -17.91
CA SER A 462 -30.55 -12.14 -17.53
C SER A 462 -29.14 -11.87 -17.01
N GLN A 463 -28.62 -12.78 -16.18
CA GLN A 463 -27.26 -12.69 -15.69
C GLN A 463 -26.22 -12.80 -16.83
N ASN A 464 -25.39 -11.81 -16.99
CA ASN A 464 -24.23 -11.88 -17.91
C ASN A 464 -23.16 -12.80 -17.30
N ASN A 465 -22.52 -13.62 -18.15
CA ASN A 465 -21.42 -14.48 -17.76
C ASN A 465 -20.23 -14.24 -18.69
N SER A 466 -19.33 -13.36 -18.28
CA SER A 466 -18.08 -13.09 -18.99
C SER A 466 -16.89 -13.22 -18.04
N SER A 467 -15.74 -13.62 -18.55
CA SER A 467 -14.49 -13.61 -17.80
C SER A 467 -13.45 -12.74 -18.49
N THR A 468 -12.60 -12.13 -17.68
CA THR A 468 -11.47 -11.35 -18.14
C THR A 468 -10.23 -11.78 -17.37
N ILE A 469 -9.20 -12.19 -18.09
CA ILE A 469 -7.87 -12.37 -17.50
C ILE A 469 -7.28 -10.97 -17.32
N GLU A 470 -7.14 -10.55 -16.06
CA GLU A 470 -6.64 -9.20 -15.74
C GLU A 470 -5.13 -9.12 -15.84
N LEU A 471 -4.44 -10.18 -15.36
CA LEU A 471 -3.00 -10.19 -15.34
C LEU A 471 -2.47 -11.63 -15.32
N THR A 472 -1.47 -11.89 -16.15
CA THR A 472 -0.63 -13.08 -16.04
C THR A 472 0.82 -12.66 -16.02
N ASN A 473 1.60 -13.16 -15.05
CA ASN A 473 3.04 -12.94 -15.00
C ASN A 473 3.76 -14.27 -14.93
N ARG A 474 4.88 -14.35 -15.63
CA ARG A 474 5.84 -15.45 -15.55
C ARG A 474 7.23 -14.85 -15.38
N GLN A 475 7.91 -15.20 -14.30
CA GLN A 475 9.24 -14.72 -13.97
C GLN A 475 10.21 -15.88 -13.83
N ILE A 476 11.37 -15.74 -14.46
CA ILE A 476 12.52 -16.63 -14.29
C ILE A 476 13.68 -15.78 -13.79
N TYR A 477 14.25 -16.16 -12.66
CA TYR A 477 15.42 -15.49 -12.08
C TYR A 477 16.55 -16.50 -11.90
N ALA A 478 17.75 -16.09 -12.30
CA ALA A 478 18.97 -16.87 -12.11
C ALA A 478 20.06 -16.00 -11.45
N GLU A 479 20.88 -16.60 -10.58
CA GLU A 479 21.96 -15.93 -9.85
C GLU A 479 23.16 -16.88 -9.73
N MET A 480 24.35 -16.36 -9.95
CA MET A 480 25.63 -16.98 -9.64
C MET A 480 26.45 -16.02 -8.78
N LEU A 481 26.90 -16.48 -7.62
CA LEU A 481 27.65 -15.68 -6.65
C LEU A 481 28.94 -16.41 -6.30
N ALA A 482 30.07 -15.72 -6.38
CA ALA A 482 31.34 -16.11 -5.75
C ALA A 482 31.58 -15.16 -4.57
N GLY A 483 31.86 -15.69 -3.40
CA GLY A 483 32.11 -14.93 -2.19
C GLY A 483 33.34 -15.39 -1.44
N TYR A 484 33.99 -14.47 -0.79
CA TYR A 484 35.21 -14.68 0.02
C TYR A 484 35.06 -13.95 1.35
N ASP A 485 35.15 -14.68 2.46
CA ASP A 485 34.99 -14.15 3.83
C ASP A 485 36.17 -14.63 4.67
N GLN A 486 37.11 -13.74 5.06
CA GLN A 486 38.29 -14.16 5.81
C GLN A 486 38.77 -13.09 6.80
N VAL A 487 39.34 -13.56 7.91
CA VAL A 487 39.92 -12.74 8.98
C VAL A 487 41.38 -13.05 9.12
N PHE A 488 42.26 -12.04 8.92
CA PHE A 488 43.71 -12.13 9.03
C PHE A 488 44.18 -11.25 10.22
N GLY A 489 44.17 -11.79 11.42
CA GLY A 489 44.52 -11.05 12.61
C GLY A 489 43.59 -9.85 12.88
N LYS A 490 44.07 -8.62 12.63
CA LYS A 490 43.29 -7.39 12.74
C LYS A 490 42.56 -6.97 11.45
N HIS A 491 42.82 -7.66 10.36
CA HIS A 491 42.27 -7.38 9.04
C HIS A 491 41.13 -8.33 8.74
N GLU A 492 40.00 -7.83 8.32
CA GLU A 492 38.84 -8.62 7.91
C GLU A 492 38.44 -8.19 6.50
N ILE A 493 38.32 -9.16 5.60
CA ILE A 493 37.96 -8.96 4.19
C ILE A 493 36.70 -9.76 3.89
N ASN A 494 35.73 -9.09 3.31
CA ASN A 494 34.53 -9.68 2.72
C ASN A 494 34.45 -9.20 1.26
N ALA A 495 34.44 -10.12 0.31
CA ALA A 495 34.31 -9.79 -1.10
C ALA A 495 33.30 -10.70 -1.77
N SER A 496 32.56 -10.17 -2.73
CA SER A 496 31.62 -10.97 -3.53
C SER A 496 31.50 -10.43 -4.95
N LEU A 497 31.35 -11.37 -5.88
CA LEU A 497 31.03 -11.10 -7.28
C LEU A 497 29.76 -11.87 -7.62
N ASN A 498 28.77 -11.17 -8.12
CA ASN A 498 27.43 -11.69 -8.44
C ASN A 498 27.12 -11.46 -9.92
N PHE A 499 26.59 -12.47 -10.58
CA PHE A 499 25.87 -12.35 -11.83
C PHE A 499 24.41 -12.70 -11.58
N ASN A 500 23.47 -11.86 -12.05
CA ASN A 500 22.05 -12.18 -12.00
C ASN A 500 21.34 -11.82 -13.29
N SER A 501 20.27 -12.57 -13.56
CA SER A 501 19.41 -12.43 -14.73
C SER A 501 17.94 -12.58 -14.29
N ASP A 502 17.10 -11.60 -14.61
CA ASP A 502 15.67 -11.56 -14.25
C ASP A 502 14.85 -11.34 -15.51
N HIS A 503 14.08 -12.35 -15.89
CA HIS A 503 13.21 -12.36 -17.06
C HIS A 503 11.75 -12.37 -16.60
N LEU A 504 11.02 -11.29 -16.88
CA LEU A 504 9.61 -11.13 -16.54
C LEU A 504 8.77 -10.98 -17.81
N ILE A 505 7.75 -11.82 -17.98
CA ILE A 505 6.76 -11.71 -19.03
C ILE A 505 5.43 -11.37 -18.37
N THR A 506 4.79 -10.29 -18.81
CA THR A 506 3.50 -9.83 -18.34
C THR A 506 2.46 -9.95 -19.46
N GLY A 507 1.41 -10.74 -19.24
CA GLY A 507 0.39 -10.99 -20.24
C GLY A 507 0.97 -11.66 -21.49
N SER A 508 0.66 -11.07 -22.64
CA SER A 508 1.21 -11.41 -23.95
C SER A 508 2.36 -10.50 -24.39
N ASP A 509 2.85 -9.64 -23.48
CA ASP A 509 3.90 -8.67 -23.78
C ASP A 509 5.28 -9.36 -23.92
N LEU A 510 6.22 -8.59 -24.43
CA LEU A 510 7.61 -9.02 -24.57
C LEU A 510 8.29 -9.23 -23.20
N SER A 511 9.24 -10.13 -23.14
CA SER A 511 10.01 -10.36 -21.93
C SER A 511 10.81 -9.13 -21.55
N LEU A 512 10.62 -8.67 -20.30
CA LEU A 512 11.48 -7.69 -19.66
C LEU A 512 12.70 -8.38 -19.09
N ASN A 513 13.86 -8.12 -19.67
CA ASN A 513 15.11 -8.77 -19.32
C ASN A 513 16.04 -7.79 -18.62
N ASN A 514 16.42 -8.10 -17.38
CA ASN A 514 17.41 -7.38 -16.61
C ASN A 514 18.59 -8.30 -16.32
N ASN A 515 19.79 -7.92 -16.76
CA ASN A 515 21.01 -8.66 -16.53
C ASN A 515 22.03 -7.78 -15.81
N ALA A 516 22.70 -8.30 -14.79
CA ALA A 516 23.69 -7.53 -14.04
C ALA A 516 24.88 -8.38 -13.62
N ILE A 517 26.05 -7.76 -13.67
CA ILE A 517 27.27 -8.19 -12.96
C ILE A 517 27.49 -7.18 -11.85
N ALA A 518 27.57 -7.63 -10.60
CA ALA A 518 27.73 -6.77 -9.44
C ALA A 518 28.84 -7.26 -8.52
N GLY A 519 29.64 -6.36 -8.02
CA GLY A 519 30.75 -6.63 -7.12
C GLY A 519 30.63 -5.83 -5.82
N ARG A 520 31.04 -6.43 -4.72
CA ARG A 520 31.18 -5.82 -3.42
C ARG A 520 32.48 -6.19 -2.79
N PHE A 521 33.16 -5.22 -2.24
CA PHE A 521 34.38 -5.39 -1.47
C PHE A 521 34.30 -4.62 -0.17
N GLN A 522 34.51 -5.28 0.96
CA GLN A 522 34.52 -4.68 2.27
C GLN A 522 35.81 -5.05 3.00
N TYR A 523 36.40 -4.06 3.63
CA TYR A 523 37.56 -4.20 4.45
C TYR A 523 37.36 -3.47 5.78
N ASN A 524 37.75 -4.10 6.88
CA ASN A 524 37.91 -3.42 8.15
C ASN A 524 39.25 -3.74 8.84
N TYR A 525 39.80 -2.76 9.52
CA TYR A 525 40.99 -2.89 10.35
C TYR A 525 40.61 -2.76 11.82
N SER A 526 40.87 -3.83 12.59
CA SER A 526 40.64 -3.87 14.07
C SER A 526 39.21 -3.51 14.47
N LYS A 527 38.22 -3.59 13.56
CA LYS A 527 36.85 -3.10 13.76
C LYS A 527 36.78 -1.61 14.14
N LYS A 528 37.79 -0.83 13.75
CA LYS A 528 37.89 0.62 13.95
C LYS A 528 37.60 1.38 12.66
N TYR A 529 38.28 1.02 11.59
CA TYR A 529 38.24 1.69 10.28
C TYR A 529 37.62 0.75 9.26
N PHE A 530 36.68 1.26 8.51
CA PHE A 530 35.89 0.48 7.56
C PHE A 530 35.90 1.15 6.21
N VAL A 531 36.05 0.34 5.16
CA VAL A 531 35.93 0.75 3.76
C VAL A 531 35.03 -0.26 3.07
N GLU A 532 34.08 0.22 2.29
CA GLU A 532 33.22 -0.61 1.46
C GLU A 532 33.09 -0.02 0.06
N LEU A 533 33.30 -0.85 -0.95
CA LEU A 533 33.15 -0.52 -2.36
C LEU A 533 32.12 -1.45 -2.97
N VAL A 534 31.19 -0.88 -3.70
CA VAL A 534 30.12 -1.59 -4.40
C VAL A 534 30.05 -1.08 -5.84
N SER A 535 29.86 -1.98 -6.78
CA SER A 535 29.56 -1.56 -8.15
C SER A 535 28.70 -2.60 -8.86
N SER A 536 27.90 -2.13 -9.84
CA SER A 536 27.24 -3.01 -10.78
C SER A 536 27.29 -2.47 -12.19
N TYR A 537 27.33 -3.40 -13.16
CA TYR A 537 27.14 -3.14 -14.56
C TYR A 537 25.88 -3.88 -14.99
N MET A 538 24.81 -3.13 -15.25
CA MET A 538 23.46 -3.66 -15.46
C MET A 538 22.90 -3.21 -16.80
N GLY A 539 22.23 -4.13 -17.50
CA GLY A 539 21.55 -3.89 -18.77
C GLY A 539 20.07 -4.28 -18.74
N MET A 540 19.28 -3.56 -19.55
CA MET A 540 17.86 -3.78 -19.72
C MET A 540 17.43 -3.62 -21.18
N ASN A 541 16.61 -4.53 -21.68
CA ASN A 541 16.22 -4.59 -23.10
C ASN A 541 15.16 -3.55 -23.53
N ARG A 542 14.68 -2.69 -22.64
CA ARG A 542 13.77 -1.57 -22.98
C ARG A 542 14.46 -0.39 -23.64
N TYR A 543 15.78 -0.30 -23.53
CA TYR A 543 16.56 0.81 -24.06
C TYR A 543 17.23 0.45 -25.40
N PRO A 544 17.54 1.42 -26.28
CA PRO A 544 18.25 1.18 -27.50
C PRO A 544 19.63 0.56 -27.24
N LYS A 545 20.16 -0.23 -28.17
CA LYS A 545 21.39 -1.06 -27.97
C LYS A 545 22.57 -0.31 -27.37
N ASN A 546 22.78 0.95 -27.77
CA ASN A 546 23.86 1.81 -27.29
C ASN A 546 23.62 2.40 -25.88
N HIS A 547 22.38 2.33 -25.35
CA HIS A 547 21.98 2.84 -24.02
C HIS A 547 21.41 1.74 -23.11
N GLN A 548 21.59 0.45 -23.43
CA GLN A 548 21.05 -0.64 -22.62
C GLN A 548 21.79 -0.83 -21.29
N TRP A 549 23.12 -0.57 -21.26
CA TRP A 549 23.98 -0.90 -20.15
C TRP A 549 24.45 0.32 -19.39
N GLY A 550 24.40 0.27 -18.05
CA GLY A 550 24.86 1.32 -17.16
C GLY A 550 25.80 0.83 -16.07
N PHE A 551 26.71 1.69 -15.64
CA PHE A 551 27.63 1.45 -14.53
C PHE A 551 27.21 2.24 -13.28
N PHE A 552 27.14 1.55 -12.14
CA PHE A 552 26.59 2.08 -10.89
C PHE A 552 27.57 1.84 -9.74
N PRO A 553 28.55 2.72 -9.51
CA PRO A 553 29.51 2.63 -8.42
C PRO A 553 29.00 3.29 -7.14
N ALA A 554 29.42 2.74 -5.98
CA ALA A 554 29.24 3.33 -4.67
C ALA A 554 30.44 3.03 -3.76
N ALA A 555 30.73 3.96 -2.85
CA ALA A 555 31.79 3.83 -1.85
C ALA A 555 31.29 4.29 -0.49
N GLY A 556 31.78 3.67 0.57
CA GLY A 556 31.49 4.02 1.95
C GLY A 556 32.70 3.91 2.86
N LEU A 557 32.77 4.82 3.83
CA LEU A 557 33.78 4.89 4.86
C LEU A 557 33.12 4.88 6.23
N GLY A 558 33.77 4.28 7.20
CA GLY A 558 33.32 4.27 8.60
C GLY A 558 34.45 4.30 9.60
N TRP A 559 34.18 4.92 10.72
CA TRP A 559 35.10 5.00 11.84
C TRP A 559 34.35 4.77 13.16
N ASP A 560 34.71 3.71 13.86
CA ASP A 560 34.19 3.45 15.22
C ASP A 560 35.13 4.07 16.25
N LEU A 561 34.83 5.29 16.66
CA LEU A 561 35.57 6.06 17.64
C LEU A 561 35.60 5.39 19.02
N SER A 562 34.60 4.60 19.37
CA SER A 562 34.54 3.90 20.67
C SER A 562 35.67 2.88 20.84
N LYS A 563 36.33 2.49 19.75
CA LYS A 563 37.49 1.55 19.77
C LYS A 563 38.83 2.25 19.89
N GLU A 564 38.84 3.60 19.88
CA GLU A 564 40.05 4.38 20.02
C GLU A 564 40.49 4.47 21.51
N ASP A 565 41.77 4.58 21.73
CA ASP A 565 42.35 4.54 23.06
C ASP A 565 41.84 5.69 23.94
N PHE A 566 41.59 6.86 23.38
CA PHE A 566 41.10 8.05 24.10
C PHE A 566 39.63 7.93 24.56
N LEU A 567 38.84 6.99 24.01
CA LEU A 567 37.45 6.72 24.45
C LEU A 567 37.29 5.41 25.24
N LYS A 568 38.31 4.58 25.34
CA LYS A 568 38.26 3.29 26.08
C LYS A 568 37.88 3.42 27.55
N SER A 569 38.19 4.54 28.18
CA SER A 569 37.81 4.83 29.58
C SER A 569 36.32 5.09 29.78
N MET A 570 35.61 5.45 28.70
CA MET A 570 34.16 5.70 28.71
C MET A 570 33.35 4.40 28.68
N THR A 571 33.30 3.66 29.79
CA THR A 571 32.63 2.34 29.88
C THR A 571 31.13 2.36 29.59
N ALA A 572 30.50 3.52 29.73
CA ALA A 572 29.08 3.72 29.35
C ALA A 572 28.85 3.72 27.84
N LEU A 573 29.88 4.03 27.04
CA LEU A 573 29.82 4.11 25.60
C LEU A 573 30.24 2.78 24.95
N ASN A 574 29.31 2.04 24.36
CA ASN A 574 29.57 0.75 23.74
C ASN A 574 29.93 0.88 22.24
N GLN A 575 29.36 1.88 21.58
CA GLN A 575 29.62 2.21 20.17
C GLN A 575 29.45 3.71 19.93
N LEU A 576 30.35 4.28 19.15
CA LEU A 576 30.25 5.60 18.56
C LEU A 576 30.84 5.52 17.16
N LYS A 577 29.98 5.29 16.14
CA LYS A 577 30.42 5.07 14.78
C LYS A 577 29.91 6.19 13.88
N ILE A 578 30.82 6.80 13.14
CA ILE A 578 30.53 7.73 12.07
C ILE A 578 30.65 6.97 10.76
N ARG A 579 29.74 7.19 9.83
CA ARG A 579 29.73 6.58 8.50
C ARG A 579 29.33 7.60 7.45
N ALA A 580 29.91 7.45 6.27
CA ALA A 580 29.59 8.25 5.09
C ALA A 580 29.56 7.34 3.87
N SER A 581 28.57 7.51 3.01
CA SER A 581 28.48 6.81 1.73
C SER A 581 28.09 7.77 0.60
N TYR A 582 28.64 7.52 -0.58
CA TYR A 582 28.27 8.21 -1.81
C TYR A 582 28.27 7.22 -2.97
N GLY A 583 27.29 7.33 -3.87
CA GLY A 583 27.25 6.45 -5.03
C GLY A 583 26.18 6.86 -6.04
N LYS A 584 26.20 6.12 -7.15
CA LYS A 584 25.23 6.23 -8.24
C LYS A 584 24.41 4.95 -8.31
N SER A 585 23.11 5.11 -8.48
CA SER A 585 22.16 4.06 -8.85
C SER A 585 21.17 4.60 -9.88
N GLY A 586 20.22 3.82 -10.34
CA GLY A 586 19.26 4.26 -11.34
C GLY A 586 17.83 3.88 -11.02
N ASP A 587 16.89 4.43 -11.81
CA ASP A 587 15.48 4.04 -11.83
C ASP A 587 15.07 3.78 -13.30
N ASN A 588 14.50 2.61 -13.55
CA ASN A 588 14.06 2.18 -14.88
C ASN A 588 12.54 2.07 -15.00
N SER A 589 11.79 2.61 -14.04
CA SER A 589 10.34 2.44 -13.95
C SER A 589 9.54 3.19 -15.03
N GLY A 590 10.13 4.23 -15.66
CA GLY A 590 9.43 5.15 -16.57
C GLY A 590 9.41 4.75 -18.05
N ALA A 591 10.30 3.85 -18.52
CA ALA A 591 10.44 3.54 -19.93
C ALA A 591 9.50 2.44 -20.40
N GLY A 592 8.74 2.71 -21.48
CA GLY A 592 8.02 1.69 -22.26
C GLY A 592 8.94 0.92 -23.20
N TYR A 593 8.40 -0.15 -23.86
CA TYR A 593 9.12 -0.84 -24.94
C TYR A 593 9.14 0.01 -26.20
N PHE A 594 10.28 -0.01 -26.91
CA PHE A 594 10.44 0.56 -28.25
C PHE A 594 10.07 2.05 -28.40
N VAL A 595 10.08 2.81 -27.31
CA VAL A 595 9.85 4.26 -27.34
C VAL A 595 10.92 5.02 -28.15
N TYR A 596 11.98 4.31 -28.54
CA TYR A 596 13.05 4.80 -29.44
C TYR A 596 12.77 4.54 -30.90
N ASP A 597 11.72 3.77 -31.25
CA ASP A 597 11.28 3.49 -32.62
C ASP A 597 9.99 4.24 -32.92
N GLN A 598 9.78 4.63 -34.20
CA GLN A 598 8.58 5.31 -34.62
C GLN A 598 7.44 4.32 -34.85
N PHE A 599 6.30 4.52 -34.16
CA PHE A 599 5.08 3.75 -34.34
C PHE A 599 4.02 4.52 -35.12
N TYR A 600 3.13 3.76 -35.78
CA TYR A 600 1.96 4.26 -36.46
C TYR A 600 0.71 3.59 -35.89
N ASN A 601 -0.29 4.40 -35.53
CA ASN A 601 -1.54 3.92 -34.98
C ASN A 601 -2.62 3.96 -36.06
N SER A 602 -3.55 3.00 -36.05
CA SER A 602 -4.78 3.09 -36.87
C SER A 602 -5.63 4.27 -36.36
N SER A 603 -6.03 5.15 -37.25
CA SER A 603 -6.78 6.38 -36.95
C SER A 603 -8.00 6.54 -37.82
N GLY A 604 -9.09 5.86 -37.43
CA GLY A 604 -10.37 6.01 -38.13
C GLY A 604 -10.35 5.56 -39.59
N SER A 605 -11.17 6.21 -40.41
CA SER A 605 -11.40 5.84 -41.80
C SER A 605 -11.28 7.03 -42.73
N VAL A 606 -10.67 6.82 -43.85
CA VAL A 606 -10.62 7.77 -44.96
C VAL A 606 -11.45 7.21 -46.12
N TYR A 607 -12.27 8.05 -46.72
CA TYR A 607 -13.16 7.68 -47.80
C TYR A 607 -12.57 8.12 -49.12
N PHE A 608 -12.44 7.21 -50.06
CA PHE A 608 -11.97 7.47 -51.42
C PHE A 608 -12.99 6.96 -52.47
N GLY A 609 -13.04 7.69 -53.57
CA GLY A 609 -13.82 7.26 -54.74
C GLY A 609 -15.29 7.71 -54.74
N SER A 610 -15.98 7.37 -55.84
CA SER A 610 -17.42 7.57 -56.04
C SER A 610 -17.97 6.29 -56.66
N PRO A 611 -18.71 5.45 -55.93
CA PRO A 611 -19.12 5.62 -54.51
C PRO A 611 -17.96 5.59 -53.53
N ALA A 612 -18.12 6.27 -52.42
CA ALA A 612 -17.07 6.38 -51.39
C ALA A 612 -16.73 5.02 -50.75
N THR A 613 -15.47 4.61 -50.82
CA THR A 613 -14.93 3.41 -50.21
C THR A 613 -14.23 3.76 -48.91
N ASN A 614 -14.58 3.09 -47.83
CA ASN A 614 -13.97 3.25 -46.54
C ASN A 614 -12.61 2.53 -46.50
N ASN A 615 -11.51 3.26 -46.22
CA ASN A 615 -10.17 2.72 -46.04
C ASN A 615 -9.66 3.11 -44.66
N SER A 616 -9.00 2.16 -43.95
CA SER A 616 -8.34 2.46 -42.69
C SER A 616 -7.20 3.45 -42.91
N SER A 617 -7.15 4.52 -42.13
CA SER A 617 -6.04 5.45 -42.11
C SER A 617 -5.05 5.11 -40.99
N MET A 618 -3.80 5.52 -41.18
CA MET A 618 -2.75 5.43 -40.15
C MET A 618 -2.22 6.83 -39.88
N VAL A 619 -1.96 7.10 -38.62
CA VAL A 619 -1.29 8.34 -38.15
C VAL A 619 -0.04 7.98 -37.38
N GLU A 620 0.94 8.86 -37.44
CA GLU A 620 2.10 8.72 -36.58
C GLU A 620 1.67 8.76 -35.11
N ALA A 621 2.17 7.82 -34.36
CA ALA A 621 2.04 7.82 -32.91
C ALA A 621 2.93 8.91 -32.28
N GLN A 622 3.18 8.82 -30.96
CA GLN A 622 4.19 9.63 -30.31
C GLN A 622 5.54 9.53 -31.06
N LEU A 623 6.21 10.66 -31.25
CA LEU A 623 7.50 10.68 -31.94
C LEU A 623 8.54 9.85 -31.17
N ALA A 624 9.41 9.17 -31.91
CA ALA A 624 10.49 8.34 -31.35
C ALA A 624 11.55 9.14 -30.59
N ASN A 625 12.09 8.57 -29.50
CA ASN A 625 13.28 9.09 -28.85
C ASN A 625 14.45 8.10 -28.91
N PRO A 626 15.34 8.18 -29.89
CA PRO A 626 16.45 7.25 -30.02
C PRO A 626 17.51 7.38 -28.91
N ASN A 627 17.45 8.45 -28.09
CA ASN A 627 18.40 8.73 -27.01
C ASN A 627 17.86 8.41 -25.61
N ILE A 628 16.73 7.72 -25.52
CA ILE A 628 16.14 7.37 -24.23
C ILE A 628 17.07 6.49 -23.41
N THR A 629 17.18 6.78 -22.12
CA THR A 629 17.97 6.01 -21.16
C THR A 629 17.26 5.96 -19.80
N TRP A 630 17.86 5.25 -18.82
CA TRP A 630 17.35 5.18 -17.44
C TRP A 630 17.53 6.51 -16.70
N GLU A 631 16.70 6.71 -15.68
CA GLU A 631 16.86 7.82 -14.75
C GLU A 631 18.05 7.57 -13.82
N SER A 632 18.90 8.54 -13.60
CA SER A 632 20.10 8.45 -12.76
C SER A 632 19.83 9.02 -11.35
N VAL A 633 20.41 8.42 -10.32
CA VAL A 633 20.29 8.87 -8.92
C VAL A 633 21.67 8.91 -8.28
N HIS A 634 22.11 10.11 -7.86
CA HIS A 634 23.29 10.30 -7.02
C HIS A 634 22.86 10.43 -5.56
N GLN A 635 23.38 9.56 -4.70
CA GLN A 635 22.97 9.45 -3.31
C GLN A 635 24.15 9.70 -2.37
N LEU A 636 24.01 10.70 -1.49
CA LEU A 636 24.88 10.96 -0.34
C LEU A 636 24.16 10.55 0.94
N ASN A 637 24.81 9.80 1.80
CA ASN A 637 24.32 9.49 3.15
C ASN A 637 25.44 9.72 4.18
N LEU A 638 25.13 10.42 5.26
CA LEU A 638 25.98 10.61 6.43
C LEU A 638 25.28 10.06 7.64
N GLY A 639 25.93 9.21 8.40
CA GLY A 639 25.32 8.51 9.54
C GLY A 639 26.17 8.59 10.81
N LEU A 640 25.49 8.66 11.95
CA LEU A 640 26.05 8.56 13.29
C LEU A 640 25.29 7.49 14.06
N ASP A 641 25.98 6.46 14.54
CA ASP A 641 25.40 5.38 15.34
C ASP A 641 26.02 5.40 16.75
N ILE A 642 25.18 5.44 17.76
CA ILE A 642 25.55 5.43 19.17
C ILE A 642 24.89 4.25 19.87
N ALA A 643 25.66 3.48 20.63
CA ALA A 643 25.13 2.52 21.59
C ALA A 643 25.77 2.78 22.96
N ALA A 644 24.98 2.86 24.01
CA ALA A 644 25.43 3.20 25.36
C ALA A 644 24.75 2.32 26.42
N PHE A 645 25.31 2.35 27.65
CA PHE A 645 24.78 1.68 28.83
C PHE A 645 24.55 0.18 28.61
N GLN A 646 25.58 -0.54 28.12
CA GLN A 646 25.53 -1.97 27.78
C GLN A 646 24.49 -2.24 26.65
N ASN A 647 24.44 -1.34 25.66
CA ASN A 647 23.51 -1.36 24.51
C ASN A 647 22.03 -1.16 24.89
N LYS A 648 21.71 -0.71 26.11
CA LYS A 648 20.34 -0.37 26.50
C LYS A 648 19.81 0.81 25.71
N LEU A 649 20.64 1.81 25.45
CA LEU A 649 20.34 2.95 24.57
C LEU A 649 21.00 2.74 23.22
N GLN A 650 20.21 2.82 22.15
CA GLN A 650 20.67 2.82 20.76
C GLN A 650 20.11 4.06 20.09
N PHE A 651 20.96 4.81 19.41
CA PHE A 651 20.57 6.01 18.67
C PHE A 651 21.25 6.01 17.31
N SER A 652 20.52 6.38 16.28
CA SER A 652 21.05 6.60 14.95
C SER A 652 20.50 7.89 14.37
N ALA A 653 21.38 8.70 13.80
CA ALA A 653 21.04 9.90 13.07
C ALA A 653 21.62 9.82 11.66
N GLU A 654 20.81 10.11 10.66
CA GLU A 654 21.20 10.08 9.24
C GLU A 654 20.79 11.38 8.54
N TYR A 655 21.71 11.94 7.76
CA TYR A 655 21.40 12.93 6.74
C TYR A 655 21.53 12.28 5.37
N TYR A 656 20.55 12.50 4.50
CA TYR A 656 20.58 12.01 3.14
C TYR A 656 20.30 13.11 2.11
N GLN A 657 20.89 12.97 0.92
CA GLN A 657 20.57 13.75 -0.27
C GLN A 657 20.61 12.87 -1.50
N ASN A 658 19.45 12.71 -2.15
CA ASN A 658 19.27 11.95 -3.38
C ASN A 658 18.96 12.93 -4.52
N LYS A 659 19.90 13.08 -5.46
CA LYS A 659 19.75 13.92 -6.65
C LYS A 659 19.41 13.04 -7.84
N TYR A 660 18.19 13.17 -8.32
CA TYR A 660 17.69 12.52 -9.53
C TYR A 660 17.98 13.41 -10.73
N SER A 661 18.56 12.84 -11.77
CA SER A 661 18.76 13.46 -13.08
C SER A 661 18.26 12.54 -14.18
N ASP A 662 18.17 13.05 -15.38
CA ASP A 662 17.74 12.30 -16.56
C ASP A 662 16.31 11.74 -16.39
N LEU A 663 15.47 12.42 -15.58
CA LEU A 663 14.08 12.02 -15.38
C LEU A 663 13.29 12.18 -16.68
N LEU A 664 12.50 11.15 -17.01
CA LEU A 664 11.64 11.16 -18.18
C LEU A 664 10.52 12.18 -18.03
N GLN A 665 10.39 13.07 -19.00
CA GLN A 665 9.28 14.02 -19.09
C GLN A 665 9.11 14.50 -20.53
N GLN A 666 7.86 14.84 -20.89
CA GLN A 666 7.59 15.54 -22.15
C GLN A 666 8.09 16.97 -22.08
N ARG A 667 8.63 17.48 -23.16
CA ARG A 667 8.87 18.92 -23.31
C ARG A 667 7.56 19.67 -23.31
N GLY A 668 7.38 20.59 -22.35
CA GLY A 668 6.11 21.29 -22.13
C GLY A 668 5.92 22.53 -22.98
N THR A 669 7.03 23.13 -23.46
CA THR A 669 6.98 24.57 -23.73
C THR A 669 7.05 24.98 -25.18
N ASN A 670 7.77 24.30 -26.03
CA ASN A 670 8.24 24.93 -27.27
C ASN A 670 7.81 24.23 -28.54
N ALA A 671 6.77 23.41 -28.51
CA ALA A 671 6.21 22.87 -29.75
C ALA A 671 4.92 23.55 -30.12
N SER A 672 4.98 24.08 -31.27
CA SER A 672 3.78 24.50 -31.97
C SER A 672 2.80 23.31 -32.09
N ALA A 673 1.52 23.56 -31.80
CA ALA A 673 0.44 22.61 -32.11
C ALA A 673 0.39 22.24 -33.61
N ILE A 674 1.05 23.00 -34.46
CA ILE A 674 1.23 22.76 -35.90
C ILE A 674 1.90 21.41 -36.18
N LEU A 675 2.74 20.88 -35.27
CA LEU A 675 3.37 19.57 -35.43
C LEU A 675 2.36 18.42 -35.51
N GLY A 676 1.15 18.57 -34.93
CA GLY A 676 0.09 17.59 -34.99
C GLY A 676 0.35 16.28 -34.21
N ASN A 677 1.58 16.03 -33.75
CA ASN A 677 2.01 14.81 -33.10
C ASN A 677 2.36 15.00 -31.61
N THR A 678 2.16 13.96 -30.80
CA THR A 678 2.63 13.92 -29.41
C THR A 678 4.14 13.77 -29.38
N ARG A 679 4.81 14.59 -28.57
CA ARG A 679 6.26 14.52 -28.41
C ARG A 679 6.69 13.33 -27.59
N PRO A 680 7.93 12.83 -27.79
CA PRO A 680 8.48 11.78 -26.96
C PRO A 680 8.80 12.29 -25.57
N ASP A 681 8.83 11.35 -24.61
CA ASP A 681 9.47 11.59 -23.32
C ASP A 681 10.99 11.69 -23.51
N GLU A 682 11.61 12.67 -22.86
CA GLU A 682 13.06 12.91 -22.91
C GLU A 682 13.66 12.86 -21.50
N ASN A 683 14.91 12.44 -21.38
CA ASN A 683 15.66 12.35 -20.11
C ASN A 683 16.23 13.74 -19.71
N ILE A 684 15.36 14.69 -19.33
CA ILE A 684 15.75 16.07 -19.07
C ILE A 684 15.44 16.56 -17.65
N GLY A 685 14.49 15.92 -16.94
CA GLY A 685 14.05 16.36 -15.62
C GLY A 685 15.08 16.16 -14.52
N LYS A 686 15.05 17.04 -13.50
CA LYS A 686 15.91 16.94 -12.32
C LYS A 686 15.12 17.20 -11.04
N ARG A 687 15.35 16.41 -10.00
CA ARG A 687 14.72 16.55 -8.69
C ARG A 687 15.70 16.18 -7.57
N THR A 688 15.57 16.86 -6.44
CA THR A 688 16.33 16.53 -5.23
C THR A 688 15.37 16.12 -4.11
N TYR A 689 15.71 15.03 -3.43
CA TYR A 689 15.09 14.61 -2.18
C TYR A 689 16.16 14.59 -1.10
N SER A 690 15.92 15.28 0.02
CA SER A 690 16.87 15.36 1.14
C SER A 690 16.14 15.32 2.47
N GLY A 691 16.84 14.91 3.52
CA GLY A 691 16.21 14.85 4.83
C GLY A 691 17.13 14.40 5.94
N VAL A 692 16.56 14.41 7.16
CA VAL A 692 17.18 13.89 8.36
C VAL A 692 16.28 12.80 8.92
N GLU A 693 16.89 11.68 9.28
CA GLU A 693 16.24 10.54 9.89
C GLU A 693 16.87 10.25 11.24
N LEU A 694 16.06 10.20 12.29
CA LEU A 694 16.50 9.89 13.65
C LEU A 694 15.78 8.64 14.12
N THR A 695 16.52 7.76 14.79
CA THR A 695 15.97 6.57 15.44
C THR A 695 16.55 6.43 16.82
N ALA A 696 15.73 6.19 17.83
CA ALA A 696 16.15 5.97 19.21
C ALA A 696 15.46 4.73 19.77
N GLY A 697 16.23 3.81 20.35
CA GLY A 697 15.74 2.62 21.02
C GLY A 697 16.26 2.60 22.45
N PHE A 698 15.39 2.31 23.41
CA PHE A 698 15.77 2.11 24.80
C PHE A 698 15.16 0.82 25.34
N PHE A 699 15.99 0.01 25.99
CA PHE A 699 15.65 -1.32 26.52
C PHE A 699 16.14 -1.44 27.95
N GLU A 700 15.26 -1.75 28.88
CA GLU A 700 15.64 -1.88 30.27
C GLU A 700 14.91 -3.06 30.94
N LYS A 701 15.62 -3.67 31.90
CA LYS A 701 15.05 -4.69 32.76
C LYS A 701 15.08 -4.18 34.19
N THR A 702 13.91 -3.82 34.72
CA THR A 702 13.74 -3.37 36.10
C THR A 702 13.01 -4.45 36.90
N GLY A 703 13.75 -5.19 37.72
CA GLY A 703 13.21 -6.33 38.44
C GLY A 703 12.68 -7.43 37.53
N HIS A 704 11.37 -7.65 37.56
CA HIS A 704 10.67 -8.62 36.69
C HIS A 704 10.08 -8.01 35.42
N VAL A 705 10.16 -6.70 35.24
CA VAL A 705 9.63 -5.99 34.06
C VAL A 705 10.76 -5.81 33.05
N ASN A 706 10.55 -6.27 31.79
CA ASN A 706 11.35 -5.87 30.64
C ASN A 706 10.52 -4.88 29.85
N TRP A 707 11.01 -3.68 29.63
CA TRP A 707 10.30 -2.68 28.85
C TRP A 707 11.20 -2.11 27.75
N PHE A 708 10.56 -1.62 26.70
CA PHE A 708 11.23 -1.07 25.54
C PHE A 708 10.45 0.11 24.97
N VAL A 709 11.21 1.03 24.41
CA VAL A 709 10.68 2.14 23.61
C VAL A 709 11.55 2.29 22.37
N ASN A 710 10.94 2.32 21.20
CA ASN A 710 11.58 2.64 19.93
C ASN A 710 10.84 3.80 19.29
N ALA A 711 11.54 4.86 19.02
CA ALA A 711 11.01 6.04 18.35
C ALA A 711 11.81 6.31 17.08
N ASN A 712 11.13 6.79 16.06
CA ASN A 712 11.77 7.31 14.86
C ASN A 712 11.06 8.55 14.36
N VAL A 713 11.81 9.44 13.72
CA VAL A 713 11.27 10.62 13.06
C VAL A 713 12.03 10.86 11.77
N SER A 714 11.29 11.30 10.75
CA SER A 714 11.83 11.62 9.44
C SER A 714 11.38 13.02 9.03
N PHE A 715 12.34 13.88 8.79
CA PHE A 715 12.15 15.17 8.15
C PHE A 715 12.53 15.01 6.67
N SER A 716 11.58 15.18 5.77
CA SER A 716 11.78 14.97 4.33
C SER A 716 11.43 16.22 3.55
N LYS A 717 12.28 16.57 2.60
CA LYS A 717 12.08 17.70 1.68
C LYS A 717 12.35 17.22 0.25
N SER A 718 11.49 17.63 -0.66
CA SER A 718 11.72 17.46 -2.10
C SER A 718 11.77 18.81 -2.81
N ARG A 719 12.47 18.86 -3.94
CA ARG A 719 12.56 20.04 -4.79
C ARG A 719 12.61 19.62 -6.26
N ILE A 720 11.88 20.32 -7.09
CA ILE A 720 12.01 20.27 -8.54
C ILE A 720 13.18 21.16 -8.93
N ASP A 721 14.30 20.58 -9.35
CA ASP A 721 15.49 21.34 -9.74
C ASP A 721 15.38 21.81 -11.20
N PHE A 722 14.75 21.00 -12.05
CA PHE A 722 14.47 21.32 -13.44
C PHE A 722 13.26 20.55 -13.99
N ILE A 723 12.35 21.25 -14.60
CA ILE A 723 11.34 20.75 -15.54
C ILE A 723 11.28 21.71 -16.73
N ASP A 724 10.96 21.19 -17.93
CA ASP A 724 10.74 22.03 -19.10
C ASP A 724 9.32 22.60 -19.02
N GLU A 725 9.14 23.68 -18.28
CA GLU A 725 7.83 24.35 -18.10
C GLU A 725 7.67 25.57 -18.99
N VAL A 726 6.42 25.86 -19.35
CA VAL A 726 6.06 27.08 -20.09
C VAL A 726 6.57 28.29 -19.35
N ILE A 727 7.10 29.29 -20.08
CA ILE A 727 7.47 30.59 -19.51
C ILE A 727 6.22 31.19 -18.85
N ARG A 728 6.28 31.37 -17.53
CA ARG A 728 5.19 31.92 -16.74
C ARG A 728 5.34 33.42 -16.61
N PRO A 729 4.26 34.20 -16.77
CA PRO A 729 4.33 35.67 -16.63
C PRO A 729 4.69 36.11 -15.22
N TYR A 730 4.36 35.30 -14.20
CA TYR A 730 4.58 35.61 -12.78
C TYR A 730 5.38 34.53 -12.07
N ASP A 731 6.26 34.90 -11.14
CA ASP A 731 7.15 34.00 -10.41
C ASP A 731 6.39 33.01 -9.53
N TRP A 732 5.24 33.36 -8.94
CA TRP A 732 4.45 32.49 -8.10
C TRP A 732 3.78 31.33 -8.86
N MET A 733 3.71 31.41 -10.19
CA MET A 733 3.18 30.33 -11.04
C MET A 733 4.23 29.26 -11.40
N LYS A 734 5.52 29.54 -11.13
CA LYS A 734 6.61 28.60 -11.46
C LYS A 734 6.55 27.37 -10.57
N ARG A 735 6.81 26.22 -11.16
CA ARG A 735 6.91 24.92 -10.45
C ARG A 735 8.35 24.56 -10.11
N THR A 736 9.30 24.96 -10.94
CA THR A 736 10.75 24.80 -10.68
C THR A 736 11.13 25.50 -9.37
N GLY A 737 11.89 24.80 -8.52
CA GLY A 737 12.27 25.25 -7.18
C GLY A 737 11.31 24.83 -6.08
N LEU A 738 10.08 24.41 -6.40
CA LEU A 738 9.06 23.98 -5.44
C LEU A 738 9.13 22.47 -5.12
N PRO A 739 8.48 22.03 -4.03
CA PRO A 739 8.35 20.62 -3.70
C PRO A 739 7.66 19.79 -4.81
N VAL A 740 8.05 18.54 -4.94
CA VAL A 740 7.43 17.60 -5.88
C VAL A 740 5.97 17.34 -5.47
N GLY A 741 5.03 17.55 -6.39
CA GLY A 741 3.59 17.40 -6.13
C GLY A 741 2.99 18.58 -5.37
N GLN A 742 3.59 19.74 -5.47
CA GLN A 742 3.08 21.01 -4.95
C GLN A 742 1.71 21.31 -5.57
N PRO A 743 0.63 21.46 -4.77
CA PRO A 743 -0.67 21.89 -5.28
C PRO A 743 -0.66 23.38 -5.61
N PHE A 744 -1.37 23.72 -6.68
CA PHE A 744 -1.63 25.10 -7.11
C PHE A 744 -3.13 25.37 -7.04
N GLY A 745 -3.50 26.60 -6.82
CA GLY A 745 -4.88 27.05 -6.80
C GLY A 745 -5.03 28.49 -6.33
N MET A 746 -6.28 28.94 -6.26
CA MET A 746 -6.64 30.28 -5.82
C MET A 746 -6.46 30.45 -4.31
N VAL A 747 -6.11 31.63 -3.87
CA VAL A 747 -6.10 32.00 -2.45
C VAL A 747 -7.44 32.55 -2.06
N ALA A 748 -8.22 31.81 -1.27
CA ALA A 748 -9.51 32.25 -0.74
C ALA A 748 -9.32 33.35 0.30
N ASP A 749 -10.19 34.38 0.27
CA ASP A 749 -10.21 35.54 1.15
C ASP A 749 -11.59 35.71 1.82
N GLY A 750 -12.22 34.62 2.18
CA GLY A 750 -13.56 34.57 2.78
C GLY A 750 -14.69 34.46 1.76
N PHE A 751 -15.85 34.93 2.14
CA PHE A 751 -17.05 34.99 1.29
C PHE A 751 -17.43 36.43 0.97
N PHE A 752 -18.05 36.65 -0.17
CA PHE A 752 -18.69 37.96 -0.44
C PHE A 752 -19.91 38.15 0.44
N ASN A 753 -19.94 39.22 1.26
CA ASN A 753 -21.03 39.44 2.19
C ASN A 753 -22.24 40.18 1.58
N ASN A 754 -21.98 40.98 0.54
CA ASN A 754 -23.04 41.76 -0.12
C ASN A 754 -22.61 42.21 -1.54
N GLN A 755 -23.55 42.78 -2.31
CA GLN A 755 -23.31 43.24 -3.66
C GLN A 755 -22.29 44.39 -3.75
N ALA A 756 -22.26 45.28 -2.77
CA ALA A 756 -21.30 46.38 -2.75
C ALA A 756 -19.84 45.90 -2.64
N GLU A 757 -19.60 44.82 -1.87
CA GLU A 757 -18.30 44.19 -1.79
C GLU A 757 -17.90 43.53 -3.14
N ILE A 758 -18.83 42.90 -3.82
CA ILE A 758 -18.62 42.29 -5.15
C ILE A 758 -18.27 43.40 -6.17
N ASP A 759 -18.99 44.51 -6.14
CA ASP A 759 -18.83 45.60 -7.10
C ASP A 759 -17.46 46.29 -6.96
N ASN A 760 -16.92 46.35 -5.73
CA ASN A 760 -15.63 46.91 -5.39
C ASN A 760 -14.45 45.88 -5.40
N SER A 761 -14.70 44.63 -5.72
CA SER A 761 -13.68 43.58 -5.78
C SER A 761 -13.29 43.25 -7.23
N ALA A 762 -12.10 42.61 -7.42
CA ALA A 762 -11.70 42.05 -8.71
C ALA A 762 -12.79 41.11 -9.25
N LYS A 763 -13.04 41.16 -10.56
CA LYS A 763 -14.09 40.40 -11.22
C LYS A 763 -13.58 39.00 -11.54
N ILE A 764 -14.41 37.98 -11.30
CA ILE A 764 -14.03 36.59 -11.59
C ILE A 764 -14.27 36.33 -13.08
N ASP A 765 -13.21 35.94 -13.79
CA ASP A 765 -13.28 35.66 -15.23
C ASP A 765 -14.29 34.54 -15.54
N GLY A 766 -15.21 34.83 -16.47
CA GLY A 766 -16.26 33.88 -16.91
C GLY A 766 -17.32 33.55 -15.84
N TYR A 767 -17.36 34.28 -14.69
CA TYR A 767 -18.32 34.02 -13.61
C TYR A 767 -18.87 35.32 -13.00
N LYS A 768 -20.19 35.37 -12.81
CA LYS A 768 -20.86 36.45 -12.12
C LYS A 768 -21.03 36.09 -10.65
N ALA A 769 -20.19 36.62 -9.80
CA ALA A 769 -20.27 36.41 -8.36
C ALA A 769 -21.57 36.96 -7.75
N VAL A 770 -22.05 36.30 -6.70
CA VAL A 770 -23.16 36.74 -5.88
C VAL A 770 -22.79 36.62 -4.40
N PRO A 771 -23.52 37.29 -3.46
CA PRO A 771 -23.22 37.18 -2.04
C PRO A 771 -23.22 35.71 -1.57
N GLY A 772 -22.25 35.37 -0.73
CA GLY A 772 -22.00 33.99 -0.25
C GLY A 772 -21.07 33.14 -1.11
N ASP A 773 -20.65 33.62 -2.28
CA ASP A 773 -19.61 32.96 -3.05
C ASP A 773 -18.24 33.17 -2.43
N ILE A 774 -17.31 32.22 -2.68
CA ILE A 774 -15.92 32.33 -2.24
C ILE A 774 -15.25 33.51 -3.00
N LYS A 775 -14.67 34.41 -2.24
CA LYS A 775 -13.84 35.52 -2.71
C LYS A 775 -12.39 35.08 -2.82
N TYR A 776 -11.70 35.49 -3.86
CA TYR A 776 -10.29 35.17 -4.10
C TYR A 776 -9.42 36.40 -4.16
N LYS A 777 -8.14 36.27 -3.85
CA LYS A 777 -7.15 37.33 -3.94
C LYS A 777 -6.73 37.53 -5.38
N ASP A 778 -6.76 38.79 -5.83
CA ASP A 778 -6.13 39.24 -7.06
C ASP A 778 -4.63 39.41 -6.77
N LEU A 779 -3.80 38.49 -7.27
CA LEU A 779 -2.37 38.44 -6.97
C LEU A 779 -1.56 39.39 -7.86
N ASN A 780 -1.99 39.65 -9.08
CA ASN A 780 -1.30 40.50 -10.02
C ASN A 780 -1.84 41.93 -10.05
N GLY A 781 -3.00 42.19 -9.39
CA GLY A 781 -3.61 43.52 -9.26
C GLY A 781 -4.24 44.06 -10.54
N ASP A 782 -4.62 43.18 -11.49
CA ASP A 782 -5.22 43.58 -12.76
C ASP A 782 -6.75 43.77 -12.71
N GLY A 783 -7.37 43.49 -11.56
CA GLY A 783 -8.82 43.58 -11.34
C GLY A 783 -9.59 42.36 -11.86
N VAL A 784 -8.95 41.28 -12.28
CA VAL A 784 -9.58 40.07 -12.82
C VAL A 784 -9.00 38.81 -12.16
N ILE A 785 -9.84 38.01 -11.49
CA ILE A 785 -9.45 36.72 -10.94
C ILE A 785 -9.48 35.64 -12.04
N ASN A 786 -8.32 35.11 -12.39
CA ASN A 786 -8.16 34.12 -13.44
C ASN A 786 -6.97 33.16 -13.14
N VAL A 787 -6.49 32.41 -14.13
CA VAL A 787 -5.37 31.46 -13.98
C VAL A 787 -4.05 32.14 -13.52
N PHE A 788 -3.90 33.46 -13.70
CA PHE A 788 -2.72 34.21 -13.29
C PHE A 788 -2.69 34.44 -11.76
N ASP A 789 -3.79 34.26 -11.05
CA ASP A 789 -3.92 34.36 -9.59
C ASP A 789 -3.75 33.01 -8.88
N GLU A 790 -3.39 31.97 -9.60
CA GLU A 790 -3.06 30.68 -9.01
C GLU A 790 -1.62 30.67 -8.49
N GLN A 791 -1.45 30.26 -7.24
CA GLN A 791 -0.13 30.10 -6.63
C GLN A 791 0.00 28.75 -5.92
N ALA A 792 1.20 28.43 -5.46
CA ALA A 792 1.49 27.24 -4.65
C ALA A 792 0.77 27.29 -3.29
N LEU A 793 0.05 26.23 -2.94
CA LEU A 793 -0.80 26.12 -1.75
C LEU A 793 -0.34 24.99 -0.84
N GLY A 794 0.56 25.20 0.11
CA GLY A 794 0.96 24.18 1.08
C GLY A 794 1.62 22.94 0.44
N SER A 795 1.55 21.77 1.08
CA SER A 795 2.12 20.51 0.58
C SER A 795 1.19 19.32 0.79
N THR A 796 0.89 18.57 -0.26
CA THR A 796 0.09 17.34 -0.16
C THR A 796 0.91 16.12 0.28
N LYS A 797 2.24 16.21 0.22
CA LYS A 797 3.13 15.14 0.71
C LYS A 797 3.58 15.44 2.13
N PRO A 798 3.61 14.44 3.03
CA PRO A 798 4.06 14.66 4.40
C PRO A 798 5.54 15.04 4.40
N MET A 799 5.87 16.13 5.11
CA MET A 799 7.25 16.57 5.28
C MET A 799 7.87 16.01 6.56
N VAL A 800 7.04 15.70 7.55
CA VAL A 800 7.49 15.08 8.80
C VAL A 800 6.56 13.94 9.17
N PHE A 801 7.15 12.78 9.47
CA PHE A 801 6.41 11.63 9.96
C PHE A 801 7.17 10.92 11.08
N TYR A 802 6.39 10.37 12.01
CA TYR A 802 6.88 9.81 13.27
C TYR A 802 6.38 8.38 13.45
N GLY A 803 7.19 7.58 14.10
CA GLY A 803 6.81 6.27 14.61
C GLY A 803 7.24 6.11 16.06
N LEU A 804 6.38 5.52 16.88
CA LEU A 804 6.70 5.15 18.25
C LEU A 804 6.17 3.75 18.52
N THR A 805 7.05 2.84 18.91
CA THR A 805 6.70 1.52 19.41
C THR A 805 7.14 1.40 20.85
N ALA A 806 6.22 1.11 21.77
CA ALA A 806 6.53 0.94 23.18
C ALA A 806 5.83 -0.30 23.73
N GLY A 807 6.40 -0.91 24.76
CA GLY A 807 5.80 -2.07 25.38
C GLY A 807 6.59 -2.58 26.59
N PHE A 808 5.99 -3.59 27.25
CA PHE A 808 6.61 -4.28 28.38
C PHE A 808 6.20 -5.74 28.48
N ASN A 809 7.03 -6.54 29.15
CA ASN A 809 6.73 -7.92 29.52
C ASN A 809 6.88 -8.06 31.05
N TYR A 810 5.86 -8.60 31.72
CA TYR A 810 5.82 -8.82 33.16
C TYR A 810 5.11 -10.13 33.53
N LYS A 811 5.83 -11.11 34.07
CA LYS A 811 5.28 -12.39 34.59
C LYS A 811 4.26 -13.05 33.67
N GLY A 812 4.53 -13.09 32.34
CA GLY A 812 3.66 -13.68 31.35
C GLY A 812 2.70 -12.69 30.68
N PHE A 813 2.47 -11.51 31.24
CA PHE A 813 1.79 -10.41 30.56
C PHE A 813 2.74 -9.73 29.59
N GLU A 814 2.24 -9.43 28.40
CA GLU A 814 2.93 -8.72 27.34
C GLU A 814 2.02 -7.59 26.85
N PHE A 815 2.54 -6.38 26.82
CA PHE A 815 1.85 -5.22 26.24
C PHE A 815 2.73 -4.57 25.19
N SER A 816 2.14 -4.18 24.07
CA SER A 816 2.81 -3.35 23.06
C SER A 816 1.84 -2.39 22.40
N MET A 817 2.35 -1.24 21.96
CA MET A 817 1.59 -0.27 21.17
C MET A 817 2.45 0.35 20.09
N VAL A 818 1.82 0.74 19.00
CA VAL A 818 2.44 1.42 17.85
C VAL A 818 1.65 2.68 17.54
N TRP A 819 2.32 3.82 17.65
CA TRP A 819 1.82 5.11 17.23
C TRP A 819 2.47 5.52 15.91
N ASN A 820 1.67 6.14 15.06
CA ASN A 820 2.12 6.76 13.82
C ASN A 820 1.55 8.17 13.73
N ALA A 821 2.38 9.13 13.35
CA ALA A 821 1.97 10.51 13.17
C ALA A 821 2.54 11.07 11.87
N VAL A 822 1.80 11.99 11.30
CA VAL A 822 2.16 12.76 10.11
C VAL A 822 1.86 14.23 10.37
N THR A 823 2.82 15.10 10.07
CA THR A 823 2.65 16.56 10.17
C THR A 823 3.15 17.25 8.91
N ASN A 824 2.83 18.52 8.77
CA ASN A 824 3.15 19.32 7.60
C ASN A 824 2.66 18.66 6.29
N ARG A 825 1.39 18.24 6.31
CA ARG A 825 0.67 17.69 5.15
C ARG A 825 -0.65 18.40 5.01
N ASN A 826 -0.97 18.81 3.81
CA ASN A 826 -2.28 19.33 3.45
C ASN A 826 -3.03 18.29 2.60
N VAL A 827 -4.34 18.33 2.64
CA VAL A 827 -5.22 17.50 1.83
C VAL A 827 -6.32 18.34 1.23
N TYR A 828 -6.65 18.07 -0.05
CA TYR A 828 -7.85 18.63 -0.65
C TYR A 828 -9.07 17.83 -0.20
N VAL A 829 -10.03 18.51 0.42
CA VAL A 829 -11.34 17.95 0.77
C VAL A 829 -12.33 18.48 -0.26
N MET A 830 -12.49 17.77 -1.38
CA MET A 830 -13.25 18.20 -2.57
C MET A 830 -14.02 17.02 -3.17
N GLY A 831 -14.98 17.31 -4.06
CA GLY A 831 -15.70 16.32 -4.86
C GLY A 831 -16.89 15.68 -4.16
N ALA A 832 -17.28 14.49 -4.60
CA ALA A 832 -18.38 13.73 -4.04
C ALA A 832 -18.21 13.53 -2.53
N GLY A 833 -19.27 13.69 -1.74
CA GLY A 833 -19.21 13.67 -0.27
C GLY A 833 -18.81 15.00 0.39
N THR A 834 -18.41 16.01 -0.41
CA THR A 834 -18.07 17.35 0.07
C THR A 834 -19.00 18.42 -0.50
N TYR A 835 -19.29 18.35 -1.81
CA TYR A 835 -20.14 19.32 -2.49
C TYR A 835 -21.61 18.92 -2.41
N GLU A 836 -22.46 19.93 -2.27
CA GLU A 836 -23.92 19.80 -2.29
C GLU A 836 -24.47 19.57 -3.71
N PHE A 837 -25.61 18.92 -3.83
CA PHE A 837 -26.52 18.85 -4.98
C PHE A 837 -25.84 18.69 -6.34
N GLN A 838 -24.78 17.87 -6.41
CA GLN A 838 -24.06 17.61 -7.67
C GLN A 838 -25.01 16.95 -8.68
N SER A 839 -24.89 17.28 -9.95
CA SER A 839 -25.71 16.67 -11.00
C SER A 839 -25.53 15.15 -11.06
N VAL A 840 -26.63 14.41 -11.10
CA VAL A 840 -26.67 12.94 -11.12
C VAL A 840 -27.72 12.47 -12.15
N GLY A 841 -27.31 11.60 -13.04
CA GLY A 841 -28.22 11.02 -14.04
C GLY A 841 -28.85 12.05 -14.97
N VAL A 842 -30.09 11.84 -15.37
CA VAL A 842 -30.83 12.73 -16.29
C VAL A 842 -31.68 13.71 -15.47
N GLY A 843 -31.09 14.89 -15.20
CA GLY A 843 -31.81 15.96 -14.47
C GLY A 843 -31.98 15.74 -12.96
N GLY A 844 -31.32 14.74 -12.39
CA GLY A 844 -31.27 14.51 -10.95
C GLY A 844 -30.19 15.32 -10.24
N TYR A 845 -30.35 15.49 -8.95
CA TYR A 845 -29.40 16.19 -8.09
C TYR A 845 -29.00 15.30 -6.92
N GLY A 846 -27.71 15.32 -6.60
CA GLY A 846 -27.10 14.44 -5.63
C GLY A 846 -27.36 14.86 -4.18
N GLN A 847 -26.67 14.15 -3.31
CA GLN A 847 -26.81 14.24 -1.86
C GLN A 847 -26.33 15.60 -1.32
N ALA A 848 -26.81 15.94 -0.11
CA ALA A 848 -26.26 16.97 0.73
C ALA A 848 -25.96 16.41 2.14
N PHE A 849 -25.06 17.05 2.85
CA PHE A 849 -24.46 16.55 4.07
C PHE A 849 -24.70 17.51 5.23
N THR A 850 -24.59 17.03 6.48
CA THR A 850 -24.85 17.85 7.67
C THR A 850 -24.01 19.11 7.75
N HIS A 851 -22.79 19.12 7.17
CA HIS A 851 -21.94 20.31 7.16
C HIS A 851 -22.48 21.45 6.27
N HIS A 852 -23.43 21.18 5.38
CA HIS A 852 -24.10 22.22 4.60
C HIS A 852 -25.10 23.04 5.46
N LEU A 853 -25.37 22.60 6.69
CA LEU A 853 -26.13 23.42 7.66
C LEU A 853 -25.31 24.67 8.09
N ASP A 854 -23.99 24.61 8.03
CA ASP A 854 -23.07 25.72 8.36
C ASP A 854 -22.75 26.61 7.15
N ARG A 855 -23.61 26.59 6.11
CA ARG A 855 -23.49 27.41 4.90
C ARG A 855 -23.67 28.89 5.18
N TRP A 856 -23.18 29.70 4.27
CA TRP A 856 -23.39 31.12 4.25
C TRP A 856 -24.85 31.46 3.91
N THR A 857 -25.48 32.29 4.75
CA THR A 857 -26.68 33.05 4.48
C THR A 857 -26.44 34.46 5.01
N PRO A 858 -27.28 35.45 4.68
CA PRO A 858 -27.15 36.80 5.26
C PRO A 858 -27.09 36.79 6.80
N GLU A 859 -27.82 35.89 7.45
CA GLU A 859 -27.87 35.76 8.92
C GLU A 859 -26.63 35.04 9.50
N THR A 860 -26.04 34.15 8.76
CA THR A 860 -24.86 33.34 9.18
C THR A 860 -23.55 33.87 8.63
N ALA A 861 -23.51 34.96 7.90
CA ALA A 861 -22.34 35.50 7.21
C ALA A 861 -21.07 35.59 8.08
N ALA A 862 -21.21 35.90 9.38
CA ALA A 862 -20.11 36.03 10.32
C ALA A 862 -19.55 34.67 10.83
N THR A 863 -20.34 33.60 10.75
CA THR A 863 -19.99 32.26 11.33
C THR A 863 -19.94 31.13 10.34
N ALA A 864 -20.37 31.37 9.09
CA ALA A 864 -20.41 30.37 8.04
C ALA A 864 -19.04 29.73 7.77
N THR A 865 -19.00 28.44 7.66
CA THR A 865 -17.79 27.67 7.33
C THR A 865 -17.87 27.02 5.95
N TYR A 866 -19.00 27.20 5.26
CA TYR A 866 -19.29 26.71 3.92
C TYR A 866 -19.90 27.84 3.07
N PRO A 867 -19.63 27.93 1.76
CA PRO A 867 -20.20 28.96 0.91
C PRO A 867 -21.73 28.86 0.79
N ARG A 868 -22.40 29.82 0.10
CA ARG A 868 -23.80 29.67 -0.25
C ARG A 868 -24.05 28.36 -1.02
N LEU A 869 -25.20 27.76 -0.82
CA LEU A 869 -25.58 26.56 -1.54
C LEU A 869 -26.00 26.88 -2.97
N THR A 870 -25.66 25.97 -3.88
CA THR A 870 -26.00 26.02 -5.31
C THR A 870 -26.42 24.63 -5.80
N VAL A 871 -27.15 24.57 -6.91
CA VAL A 871 -27.60 23.34 -7.52
C VAL A 871 -26.70 22.99 -8.71
N GLY A 872 -26.07 21.82 -8.68
CA GLY A 872 -25.14 21.38 -9.71
C GLY A 872 -23.70 21.89 -9.48
N THR A 873 -22.96 22.11 -10.56
CA THR A 873 -21.56 22.54 -10.50
C THR A 873 -21.45 24.05 -10.40
N ASN A 874 -20.86 24.58 -9.33
CA ASN A 874 -20.46 25.97 -9.20
C ASN A 874 -18.97 26.11 -9.52
N VAL A 875 -18.64 26.64 -10.70
CA VAL A 875 -17.26 26.76 -11.20
C VAL A 875 -16.38 27.67 -10.34
N ASN A 876 -16.96 28.58 -9.58
CA ASN A 876 -16.24 29.44 -8.64
C ASN A 876 -15.96 28.73 -7.32
N ASN A 877 -17.02 28.28 -6.63
CA ASN A 877 -16.89 27.73 -5.28
C ASN A 877 -16.21 26.35 -5.26
N GLN A 878 -16.22 25.59 -6.36
CA GLN A 878 -15.71 24.22 -6.45
C GLN A 878 -14.32 24.13 -7.12
N ARG A 879 -13.65 25.25 -7.41
CA ARG A 879 -12.29 25.22 -7.95
C ARG A 879 -11.24 24.94 -6.87
N PRO A 880 -10.09 24.35 -7.26
CA PRO A 880 -8.95 24.17 -6.34
C PRO A 880 -8.54 25.49 -5.71
N SER A 881 -8.56 25.56 -4.39
CA SER A 881 -8.23 26.77 -3.65
C SER A 881 -7.75 26.48 -2.24
N SER A 882 -7.20 27.47 -1.56
CA SER A 882 -6.83 27.36 -0.16
C SER A 882 -8.02 27.09 0.77
N PHE A 883 -9.27 27.39 0.33
CA PHE A 883 -10.48 27.06 1.07
C PHE A 883 -10.67 25.54 1.27
N TRP A 884 -10.41 24.77 0.22
CA TRP A 884 -10.57 23.31 0.22
C TRP A 884 -9.31 22.57 0.68
N LEU A 885 -8.20 23.27 0.82
CA LEU A 885 -6.93 22.69 1.27
C LEU A 885 -6.87 22.71 2.79
N LYS A 886 -7.13 21.57 3.43
CA LYS A 886 -7.19 21.42 4.88
C LYS A 886 -5.89 20.85 5.43
N ASN A 887 -5.64 21.09 6.73
CA ASN A 887 -4.50 20.46 7.43
C ASN A 887 -4.76 18.96 7.62
N GLY A 888 -4.01 18.13 6.92
CA GLY A 888 -4.09 16.66 6.95
C GLY A 888 -3.17 16.01 7.98
N SER A 889 -2.66 16.76 8.96
CA SER A 889 -1.83 16.22 10.05
C SER A 889 -2.67 15.32 10.97
N TYR A 890 -2.05 14.25 11.47
CA TYR A 890 -2.72 13.33 12.40
C TYR A 890 -1.73 12.60 13.30
N LEU A 891 -2.23 12.13 14.45
CA LEU A 891 -1.61 11.15 15.33
C LEU A 891 -2.57 9.97 15.49
N ARG A 892 -2.10 8.75 15.24
CA ARG A 892 -2.93 7.53 15.29
C ARG A 892 -2.29 6.43 16.12
N LEU A 893 -3.05 5.87 17.08
CA LEU A 893 -2.73 4.59 17.70
C LEU A 893 -3.04 3.50 16.66
N LYS A 894 -1.99 3.15 15.90
CA LYS A 894 -2.13 2.26 14.74
C LYS A 894 -2.33 0.82 15.16
N ASN A 895 -1.68 0.40 16.27
CA ASN A 895 -1.86 -0.92 16.86
C ASN A 895 -1.66 -0.87 18.38
N ALA A 896 -2.39 -1.69 19.12
CA ALA A 896 -2.10 -2.05 20.50
C ALA A 896 -2.43 -3.52 20.71
N GLU A 897 -1.59 -4.21 21.49
CA GLU A 897 -1.77 -5.61 21.86
C GLU A 897 -1.56 -5.80 23.35
N LEU A 898 -2.45 -6.58 23.98
CA LEU A 898 -2.27 -7.12 25.32
C LEU A 898 -2.36 -8.64 25.23
N ALA A 899 -1.36 -9.33 25.77
CA ALA A 899 -1.29 -10.78 25.73
C ALA A 899 -0.89 -11.37 27.07
N TYR A 900 -1.26 -12.62 27.26
CA TYR A 900 -0.90 -13.41 28.43
C TYR A 900 -0.42 -14.79 28.03
N SER A 901 0.80 -15.13 28.40
CA SER A 901 1.37 -16.48 28.25
C SER A 901 1.02 -17.32 29.46
N LEU A 902 0.26 -18.38 29.26
CA LEU A 902 -0.20 -19.27 30.35
C LEU A 902 1.00 -19.94 31.05
N PRO A 903 0.98 -20.05 32.39
CA PRO A 903 2.00 -20.79 33.11
C PRO A 903 2.07 -22.27 32.69
N GLN A 904 3.29 -22.78 32.51
CA GLN A 904 3.51 -24.18 32.08
C GLN A 904 2.74 -25.21 32.91
N ARG A 905 2.61 -24.98 34.21
CA ARG A 905 1.86 -25.85 35.13
C ARG A 905 0.37 -26.05 34.76
N TRP A 906 -0.23 -25.10 33.99
CA TRP A 906 -1.62 -25.18 33.58
C TRP A 906 -1.83 -25.92 32.27
N ILE A 907 -0.76 -26.03 31.44
CA ILE A 907 -0.87 -26.57 30.07
C ILE A 907 -0.06 -27.85 29.85
N SER A 908 0.79 -28.22 30.79
CA SER A 908 1.66 -29.40 30.64
C SER A 908 0.89 -30.73 30.55
N PHE A 909 -0.31 -30.83 31.19
CA PHE A 909 -1.14 -32.05 31.16
C PHE A 909 -1.73 -32.34 29.77
N VAL A 910 -1.89 -31.30 28.91
CA VAL A 910 -2.33 -31.43 27.51
C VAL A 910 -1.18 -31.48 26.52
N LYS A 911 0.07 -31.65 27.00
CA LYS A 911 1.30 -31.67 26.18
C LYS A 911 1.51 -30.43 25.29
N ILE A 912 1.03 -29.27 25.76
CA ILE A 912 1.26 -27.98 25.11
C ILE A 912 2.52 -27.37 25.76
N ASP A 913 3.51 -27.01 24.93
CA ASP A 913 4.74 -26.36 25.38
C ASP A 913 4.51 -24.91 25.74
N ARG A 914 3.66 -24.20 24.99
CA ARG A 914 3.28 -22.82 25.25
C ARG A 914 1.88 -22.53 24.74
N ALA A 915 1.10 -21.81 25.55
CA ALA A 915 -0.19 -21.23 25.14
C ALA A 915 -0.18 -19.73 25.46
N ARG A 916 -0.51 -18.91 24.45
CA ARG A 916 -0.59 -17.47 24.55
C ARG A 916 -1.95 -17.00 24.07
N ILE A 917 -2.69 -16.26 24.91
CA ILE A 917 -3.95 -15.60 24.55
C ILE A 917 -3.65 -14.12 24.39
N PHE A 918 -4.23 -13.50 23.37
CA PHE A 918 -4.00 -12.08 23.10
C PHE A 918 -5.25 -11.39 22.56
N VAL A 919 -5.35 -10.11 22.91
CA VAL A 919 -6.29 -9.18 22.27
C VAL A 919 -5.47 -8.06 21.66
N ASN A 920 -5.80 -7.71 20.43
CA ASN A 920 -5.16 -6.58 19.75
C ASN A 920 -6.13 -5.85 18.82
N GLY A 921 -5.72 -4.72 18.32
CA GLY A 921 -6.53 -3.97 17.37
C GLY A 921 -5.75 -2.96 16.58
N THR A 922 -6.34 -2.51 15.48
CA THR A 922 -5.75 -1.50 14.59
C THR A 922 -6.62 -0.26 14.49
N ASN A 923 -5.99 0.90 14.22
CA ASN A 923 -6.64 2.21 14.06
C ASN A 923 -7.52 2.58 15.27
N LEU A 924 -7.04 2.29 16.51
CA LEU A 924 -7.84 2.37 17.73
C LEU A 924 -8.21 3.80 18.10
N LEU A 925 -7.28 4.74 17.96
CA LEU A 925 -7.47 6.16 18.24
C LEU A 925 -6.87 6.99 17.10
N THR A 926 -7.54 8.08 16.73
CA THR A 926 -7.03 9.04 15.74
C THR A 926 -7.31 10.45 16.24
N PHE A 927 -6.26 11.27 16.27
CA PHE A 927 -6.32 12.70 16.56
C PHE A 927 -5.95 13.46 15.29
N THR A 928 -6.87 14.25 14.76
CA THR A 928 -6.69 15.03 13.53
C THR A 928 -7.58 16.27 13.57
N GLY A 929 -7.19 17.30 12.83
CA GLY A 929 -8.04 18.47 12.60
C GLY A 929 -9.06 18.29 11.47
N LEU A 930 -9.10 17.12 10.83
CA LEU A 930 -10.11 16.79 9.82
C LEU A 930 -11.34 16.24 10.53
N ASP A 931 -12.48 16.88 10.32
CA ASP A 931 -13.76 16.55 10.98
C ASP A 931 -14.61 15.53 10.19
N ARG A 932 -14.39 15.42 8.87
CA ARG A 932 -15.29 14.70 7.95
C ARG A 932 -14.67 13.49 7.30
N VAL A 933 -13.38 13.53 6.97
CA VAL A 933 -12.68 12.49 6.23
C VAL A 933 -11.59 11.86 7.08
N ASP A 934 -11.26 10.61 6.81
CA ASP A 934 -10.10 9.95 7.39
C ASP A 934 -8.81 10.58 6.81
N PRO A 935 -7.79 10.91 7.61
CA PRO A 935 -6.58 11.54 7.09
C PRO A 935 -5.78 10.69 6.10
N GLU A 936 -6.01 9.39 6.04
CA GLU A 936 -5.38 8.49 5.06
C GLU A 936 -6.28 8.24 3.84
N VAL A 937 -7.63 8.27 3.99
CA VAL A 937 -8.62 8.09 2.92
C VAL A 937 -9.31 9.42 2.64
N ILE A 938 -8.77 10.20 1.72
CA ILE A 938 -9.27 11.55 1.41
C ILE A 938 -10.49 11.47 0.47
N ALA A 939 -10.54 10.48 -0.41
CA ALA A 939 -11.69 10.18 -1.23
C ALA A 939 -12.72 9.37 -0.42
N TRP A 940 -14.01 9.54 -0.73
CA TRP A 940 -15.07 8.76 -0.12
C TRP A 940 -15.21 7.39 -0.82
N ASP A 941 -14.10 6.64 -0.83
CA ASP A 941 -14.05 5.27 -1.31
C ASP A 941 -14.39 4.28 -0.19
N TYR A 942 -14.03 3.01 -0.35
CA TYR A 942 -14.22 2.02 0.70
C TYR A 942 -13.48 2.46 1.97
N PRO A 943 -14.19 2.72 3.10
CA PRO A 943 -13.62 3.40 4.27
C PRO A 943 -12.59 2.54 4.99
N ASN A 944 -11.60 3.20 5.61
CA ASN A 944 -10.69 2.56 6.56
C ASN A 944 -11.45 1.96 7.74
N GLN A 945 -10.83 0.97 8.37
CA GLN A 945 -11.47 0.14 9.39
C GLN A 945 -10.71 0.22 10.71
N ARG A 946 -11.47 0.18 11.80
CA ARG A 946 -10.97 -0.17 13.13
C ARG A 946 -11.22 -1.64 13.34
N VAL A 947 -10.18 -2.37 13.74
CA VAL A 947 -10.26 -3.83 13.94
C VAL A 947 -10.02 -4.14 15.41
N PHE A 948 -10.87 -4.99 15.99
CA PHE A 948 -10.68 -5.58 17.32
C PHE A 948 -10.56 -7.09 17.15
N ASN A 949 -9.47 -7.66 17.60
CA ASN A 949 -9.11 -9.05 17.38
C ASN A 949 -8.84 -9.77 18.69
N LEU A 950 -9.29 -11.02 18.77
CA LEU A 950 -8.96 -11.97 19.83
C LEU A 950 -8.25 -13.16 19.19
N GLY A 951 -7.15 -13.59 19.78
CA GLY A 951 -6.40 -14.73 19.25
C GLY A 951 -5.79 -15.63 20.34
N ILE A 952 -5.47 -16.83 19.90
CA ILE A 952 -4.72 -17.82 20.67
C ILE A 952 -3.56 -18.35 19.81
N ASN A 953 -2.40 -18.51 20.43
CA ASN A 953 -1.25 -19.21 19.83
C ASN A 953 -0.86 -20.39 20.73
N LEU A 954 -0.81 -21.59 20.14
CA LEU A 954 -0.45 -22.84 20.80
C LEU A 954 0.84 -23.39 20.19
N GLN A 955 1.74 -23.88 21.02
CA GLN A 955 3.00 -24.51 20.59
C GLN A 955 3.11 -25.90 21.23
N PHE A 956 3.49 -26.89 20.39
CA PHE A 956 3.62 -28.31 20.76
C PHE A 956 5.02 -28.82 20.46
#